data_49144e81436eea1f5508c6c3edabd402
#
_entry.id   49144e81436eea1f5508c6c3edabd402
#
_cell.length_a   1.000
_cell.length_b   1.000
_cell.length_c   1.000
_cell.angle_alpha   90.00
_cell.angle_beta   90.00
_cell.angle_gamma   90.00
#
_symmetry.space_group_name_H-M   'P 1'
#
loop_
_entity.id
_entity.type
_entity.pdbx_description
1 polymer ?
#
loop_
_entity_poly.entity_id
_entity_poly.type
_entity_poly.pdbx_seq_one_letter_code
_entity_poly.pdbx_strand_id
1 'polypeptide(L)'
;MDELIKTMDYGVSYGSGALKALQNDTLPELDLLVREAIQNSSDASLGINDERFDVNFNVGKFRPSALNAELSSLNQVLNERYPKDSADFLEIRDMRTSGLTGKVSLSEIEREDHGNFFKLVFDTGKEQTASSSGEAGGSWGYGKSVYYRVGIGLVLFYSRICENGIFEERLIFSLIEHETDEKSLLKEIKRDSIGRAWWGKKDSKNKKELLPITDEDEIQRILDIFALKRFKAKQTGTAIIIPYIEQEELLNGIIPVDCGISDDERAMCSWSKSVEKYLELAIEKWYAPKVFNKHLRELSGQKWLAVKVNGDPIKFDTMRPFFQLVQELYTTALASNMGKLYQSEKFEGIECVKVPSRKVEGNQSGHVAYIRVKQSCLSASGSMIKPYTYLRVFESRTRNEPIVMFARTPGLVLDYKVDGKWAKGLIMPEDDDEFILAFYVPNCELKLKYDRDLGEFSGKSFGEYLRKCEKSDHMDWDDKSNLTIVSNLKSQLITKVNSRLKEENQLPVAATTSRLSSKLGKCLLPQRGYGKTSGGGVNGSGGSGGGGKTDNLEFVLTPRIKSDCMEIDFVLKFKNLRKSAAFGIFIETETGVMDADAWESNINDTFPVIIDCIDSVSTHSLNTDKDLQITVDCTQMNPEVNSDYSCVKLLESKSGKNIAGFSVYNEITNAEVRGRMTVRTIDRKYVCTVKEIKNA
;
A
#
# COMPACT_ATOMS: atom_id res chain seq x y z
N MET A 1 7.53 -15.74 39.32
CA MET A 1 7.11 -14.33 39.05
C MET A 1 5.69 -14.11 39.53
N ASP A 2 5.34 -12.88 39.91
CA ASP A 2 3.95 -12.48 40.16
C ASP A 2 3.20 -12.27 38.86
N GLU A 3 1.88 -12.42 38.90
CA GLU A 3 1.05 -12.31 37.71
C GLU A 3 -0.13 -11.34 37.87
N LEU A 4 -0.59 -10.79 36.74
CA LEU A 4 -1.79 -9.97 36.61
C LEU A 4 -2.60 -10.46 35.41
N ILE A 5 -3.63 -11.25 35.63
CA ILE A 5 -4.58 -11.69 34.58
C ILE A 5 -5.79 -10.76 34.60
N LYS A 6 -6.05 -10.11 33.48
CA LYS A 6 -7.23 -9.24 33.32
C LYS A 6 -8.49 -10.07 33.15
N THR A 7 -9.50 -9.68 33.90
CA THR A 7 -10.87 -10.24 33.83
C THR A 7 -11.85 -9.21 33.32
N MET A 8 -13.04 -9.66 32.98
CA MET A 8 -14.11 -8.80 32.48
C MET A 8 -14.40 -7.67 33.50
N ASP A 9 -14.29 -6.43 33.02
CA ASP A 9 -14.64 -5.21 33.75
C ASP A 9 -15.19 -4.18 32.76
N TYR A 10 -15.93 -3.17 33.25
CA TYR A 10 -16.50 -2.12 32.40
C TYR A 10 -15.40 -1.28 31.73
N GLY A 11 -15.45 -1.19 30.38
CA GLY A 11 -14.54 -0.33 29.61
C GLY A 11 -13.17 -0.92 29.28
N VAL A 12 -12.95 -2.23 29.48
CA VAL A 12 -11.68 -2.90 29.16
C VAL A 12 -11.70 -3.49 27.74
N SER A 13 -10.61 -3.30 27.01
CA SER A 13 -10.40 -3.87 25.67
C SER A 13 -10.05 -5.36 25.76
N TYR A 14 -10.77 -6.20 25.03
CA TYR A 14 -10.50 -7.63 24.89
C TYR A 14 -9.20 -7.89 24.11
N GLY A 15 -8.60 -9.06 24.32
CA GLY A 15 -7.41 -9.50 23.60
C GLY A 15 -7.63 -9.59 22.09
N SER A 16 -8.79 -10.13 21.66
CA SER A 16 -9.20 -10.18 20.24
C SER A 16 -9.24 -8.80 19.58
N GLY A 17 -9.70 -7.77 20.31
CA GLY A 17 -9.69 -6.40 19.81
C GLY A 17 -8.27 -5.86 19.58
N ALA A 18 -7.33 -6.21 20.46
CA ALA A 18 -5.93 -5.83 20.32
C ALA A 18 -5.25 -6.53 19.13
N LEU A 19 -5.58 -7.81 18.88
CA LEU A 19 -5.03 -8.60 17.78
C LEU A 19 -5.62 -8.22 16.42
N LYS A 20 -6.92 -7.90 16.35
CA LYS A 20 -7.62 -7.52 15.11
C LYS A 20 -7.22 -6.16 14.57
N ALA A 21 -6.67 -5.30 15.39
CA ALA A 21 -6.40 -3.91 15.02
C ALA A 21 -5.38 -3.74 13.88
N LEU A 22 -4.57 -4.76 13.57
CA LEU A 22 -3.61 -4.81 12.45
C LEU A 22 -3.87 -5.99 11.51
N GLN A 23 -5.11 -6.36 11.26
CA GLN A 23 -5.38 -7.34 10.22
C GLN A 23 -5.07 -6.73 8.84
N ASN A 24 -3.85 -6.97 8.38
CA ASN A 24 -3.49 -6.87 6.98
C ASN A 24 -3.43 -8.30 6.44
N ASP A 25 -4.52 -8.75 5.82
CA ASP A 25 -4.63 -10.11 5.29
C ASP A 25 -3.79 -10.31 4.01
N THR A 26 -3.09 -9.28 3.56
CA THR A 26 -2.32 -9.30 2.30
C THR A 26 -0.84 -9.57 2.48
N LEU A 27 -0.27 -9.19 3.64
CA LEU A 27 1.15 -9.40 3.94
C LEU A 27 1.37 -10.58 4.88
N PRO A 28 2.46 -11.36 4.69
CA PRO A 28 2.90 -12.34 5.68
C PRO A 28 3.20 -11.70 7.04
N GLU A 29 3.00 -12.46 8.10
CA GLU A 29 3.27 -12.01 9.48
C GLU A 29 4.71 -11.51 9.67
N LEU A 30 5.69 -12.18 9.04
CA LEU A 30 7.10 -11.78 9.12
C LEU A 30 7.38 -10.46 8.39
N ASP A 31 6.67 -10.15 7.29
CA ASP A 31 6.75 -8.83 6.64
C ASP A 31 6.23 -7.73 7.58
N LEU A 32 5.08 -7.94 8.21
CA LEU A 32 4.49 -7.02 9.18
C LEU A 32 5.42 -6.83 10.38
N LEU A 33 5.96 -7.92 10.91
CA LEU A 33 6.90 -7.90 12.02
C LEU A 33 8.14 -7.05 11.72
N VAL A 34 8.78 -7.27 10.58
CA VAL A 34 9.97 -6.51 10.16
C VAL A 34 9.64 -5.04 9.97
N ARG A 35 8.52 -4.71 9.33
CA ARG A 35 8.08 -3.32 9.13
C ARG A 35 7.93 -2.58 10.45
N GLU A 36 7.17 -3.16 11.38
CA GLU A 36 6.85 -2.55 12.66
C GLU A 36 8.05 -2.51 13.62
N ALA A 37 8.81 -3.60 13.72
CA ALA A 37 9.94 -3.66 14.63
C ALA A 37 11.03 -2.64 14.27
N ILE A 38 11.42 -2.56 13.01
CA ILE A 38 12.43 -1.60 12.55
C ILE A 38 11.89 -0.17 12.63
N GLN A 39 10.60 0.05 12.35
CA GLN A 39 9.98 1.37 12.51
C GLN A 39 10.04 1.85 13.97
N ASN A 40 9.62 1.00 14.91
CA ASN A 40 9.66 1.32 16.35
C ASN A 40 11.09 1.62 16.82
N SER A 41 12.07 0.83 16.36
CA SER A 41 13.49 1.05 16.67
C SER A 41 14.02 2.36 16.06
N SER A 42 13.58 2.71 14.85
CA SER A 42 13.93 3.97 14.19
C SER A 42 13.38 5.17 14.96
N ASP A 43 12.12 5.09 15.40
CA ASP A 43 11.45 6.16 16.15
C ASP A 43 12.04 6.34 17.55
N ALA A 44 12.53 5.26 18.17
CA ALA A 44 13.22 5.29 19.47
C ALA A 44 14.73 5.60 19.38
N SER A 45 15.29 5.83 18.17
CA SER A 45 16.73 5.98 17.98
C SER A 45 17.25 7.26 18.61
N LEU A 46 18.33 7.14 19.43
CA LEU A 46 18.92 8.22 20.22
C LEU A 46 19.89 9.10 19.41
N GLY A 47 19.98 10.36 19.87
CA GLY A 47 21.10 11.26 19.57
C GLY A 47 21.13 11.82 18.16
N ILE A 48 21.10 13.14 18.02
CA ILE A 48 21.30 13.85 16.75
C ILE A 48 22.68 13.51 16.13
N ASN A 49 23.66 13.13 16.97
CA ASN A 49 25.03 12.84 16.56
C ASN A 49 25.27 11.36 16.17
N ASP A 50 24.36 10.45 16.51
CA ASP A 50 24.50 9.04 16.07
C ASP A 50 24.17 8.91 14.58
N GLU A 51 25.08 8.30 13.83
CA GLU A 51 24.90 8.09 12.38
C GLU A 51 23.94 6.96 12.05
N ARG A 52 23.72 6.05 13.02
CA ARG A 52 22.97 4.82 12.82
C ARG A 52 22.22 4.38 14.06
N PHE A 53 21.29 3.45 13.86
CA PHE A 53 20.75 2.58 14.90
C PHE A 53 20.91 1.12 14.48
N ASP A 54 20.95 0.22 15.46
CA ASP A 54 21.25 -1.18 15.21
C ASP A 54 20.01 -2.02 15.56
N VAL A 55 19.64 -2.99 14.69
CA VAL A 55 18.58 -3.97 14.94
C VAL A 55 19.09 -5.37 14.60
N ASN A 56 18.92 -6.31 15.51
CA ASN A 56 19.31 -7.70 15.31
C ASN A 56 18.08 -8.61 15.43
N PHE A 57 17.92 -9.51 14.49
CA PHE A 57 16.93 -10.58 14.53
C PHE A 57 17.68 -11.89 14.80
N ASN A 58 17.29 -12.61 15.84
CA ASN A 58 17.91 -13.88 16.21
C ASN A 58 16.83 -14.96 16.32
N VAL A 59 16.89 -15.95 15.48
CA VAL A 59 16.09 -17.18 15.58
C VAL A 59 16.93 -18.24 16.28
N GLY A 60 16.40 -18.81 17.32
CA GLY A 60 17.14 -19.78 18.14
C GLY A 60 16.23 -20.80 18.80
N LYS A 61 16.83 -21.63 19.63
CA LYS A 61 16.12 -22.68 20.37
C LYS A 61 16.25 -22.45 21.86
N PHE A 62 15.20 -22.78 22.61
CA PHE A 62 15.20 -22.72 24.06
C PHE A 62 14.59 -24.00 24.65
N ARG A 63 14.78 -24.19 25.98
CA ARG A 63 14.17 -25.29 26.71
C ARG A 63 12.82 -24.87 27.29
N PRO A 64 11.68 -25.38 26.78
CA PRO A 64 10.33 -25.04 27.23
C PRO A 64 10.14 -25.17 28.75
N SER A 65 10.54 -26.27 29.34
CA SER A 65 10.36 -26.54 30.77
C SER A 65 11.04 -25.47 31.69
N ALA A 66 12.14 -24.87 31.23
CA ALA A 66 12.81 -23.81 31.98
C ALA A 66 12.01 -22.49 31.94
N LEU A 67 11.43 -22.11 30.75
CA LEU A 67 10.57 -20.96 30.64
C LEU A 67 9.25 -21.15 31.38
N ASN A 68 8.62 -22.33 31.23
CA ASN A 68 7.34 -22.63 31.84
C ASN A 68 7.39 -22.58 33.37
N ALA A 69 8.51 -22.97 33.97
CA ALA A 69 8.75 -22.87 35.42
C ALA A 69 8.69 -21.41 35.94
N GLU A 70 9.01 -20.42 35.09
CA GLU A 70 8.87 -18.99 35.44
C GLU A 70 7.43 -18.52 35.49
N LEU A 71 6.55 -19.18 34.71
CA LEU A 71 5.12 -18.86 34.53
C LEU A 71 4.29 -19.87 35.33
N SER A 72 4.36 -19.81 36.68
CA SER A 72 3.83 -20.84 37.55
C SER A 72 2.37 -21.22 37.29
N SER A 73 1.51 -20.24 36.93
CA SER A 73 0.11 -20.49 36.60
C SER A 73 -0.09 -21.18 35.23
N LEU A 74 0.81 -20.93 34.28
CA LEU A 74 0.77 -21.53 32.94
C LEU A 74 1.64 -22.79 32.81
N ASN A 75 2.45 -23.11 33.80
CA ASN A 75 3.46 -24.17 33.74
C ASN A 75 2.87 -25.51 33.27
N GLN A 76 1.78 -25.94 33.90
CA GLN A 76 1.15 -27.21 33.56
C GLN A 76 0.60 -27.19 32.12
N VAL A 77 -0.16 -26.17 31.77
CA VAL A 77 -0.81 -26.01 30.46
C VAL A 77 0.24 -25.95 29.33
N LEU A 78 1.31 -25.20 29.54
CA LEU A 78 2.37 -25.09 28.55
C LEU A 78 3.16 -26.39 28.38
N ASN A 79 3.44 -27.12 29.48
CA ASN A 79 4.12 -28.41 29.40
C ASN A 79 3.25 -29.49 28.71
N GLU A 80 1.94 -29.45 28.89
CA GLU A 80 1.01 -30.37 28.22
C GLU A 80 0.89 -30.06 26.72
N ARG A 81 0.85 -28.77 26.33
CA ARG A 81 0.72 -28.37 24.92
C ARG A 81 2.03 -28.42 24.14
N TYR A 82 3.13 -28.11 24.79
CA TYR A 82 4.46 -28.06 24.18
C TYR A 82 5.43 -29.03 24.90
N PRO A 83 5.18 -30.35 24.79
CA PRO A 83 5.95 -31.36 25.55
C PRO A 83 7.36 -31.62 25.01
N LYS A 84 7.81 -30.87 24.01
CA LYS A 84 9.14 -31.04 23.40
C LYS A 84 10.22 -30.50 24.32
N ASP A 85 11.38 -31.14 24.29
CA ASP A 85 12.59 -30.70 25.05
C ASP A 85 13.18 -29.39 24.51
N SER A 86 12.81 -29.01 23.27
CA SER A 86 13.30 -27.81 22.62
C SER A 86 12.19 -27.19 21.78
N ALA A 87 12.06 -25.86 21.83
CA ALA A 87 11.18 -25.06 20.99
C ALA A 87 11.94 -23.86 20.40
N ASP A 88 11.38 -23.29 19.33
CA ASP A 88 12.00 -22.16 18.65
C ASP A 88 11.52 -20.83 19.24
N PHE A 89 12.39 -19.82 19.19
CA PHE A 89 12.07 -18.44 19.56
C PHE A 89 12.64 -17.47 18.54
N LEU A 90 12.07 -16.27 18.51
CA LEU A 90 12.57 -15.11 17.77
C LEU A 90 12.89 -13.99 18.77
N GLU A 91 14.11 -13.45 18.73
CA GLU A 91 14.49 -12.22 19.40
C GLU A 91 14.64 -11.10 18.38
N ILE A 92 14.10 -9.93 18.70
CA ILE A 92 14.32 -8.68 17.98
C ILE A 92 14.98 -7.72 18.97
N ARG A 93 16.23 -7.39 18.73
CA ARG A 93 17.02 -6.55 19.63
C ARG A 93 17.48 -5.28 18.94
N ASP A 94 17.02 -4.14 19.41
CA ASP A 94 17.57 -2.85 19.00
C ASP A 94 18.66 -2.37 19.96
N MET A 95 19.50 -1.47 19.45
CA MET A 95 20.55 -0.79 20.23
C MET A 95 20.72 0.63 19.71
N ARG A 96 21.27 1.51 20.54
CA ARG A 96 21.36 2.96 20.28
C ARG A 96 19.98 3.60 20.19
N THR A 97 19.06 3.07 20.98
CA THR A 97 17.68 3.56 21.14
C THR A 97 17.47 3.95 22.60
N SER A 98 16.43 4.72 22.87
CA SER A 98 16.08 5.14 24.24
C SER A 98 15.69 3.96 25.13
N GLY A 99 15.30 2.84 24.54
CA GLY A 99 14.68 1.74 25.24
C GLY A 99 13.28 2.10 25.77
N LEU A 100 12.78 1.29 26.69
CA LEU A 100 11.45 1.46 27.29
C LEU A 100 11.51 2.43 28.47
N THR A 101 11.74 3.72 28.15
CA THR A 101 11.80 4.83 29.10
C THR A 101 10.44 5.17 29.70
N GLY A 102 10.43 6.04 30.70
CA GLY A 102 9.25 6.54 31.40
C GLY A 102 8.92 5.77 32.67
N LYS A 103 7.86 6.20 33.35
CA LYS A 103 7.42 5.60 34.61
C LYS A 103 6.91 4.20 34.43
N VAL A 104 7.04 3.37 35.45
CA VAL A 104 6.62 1.96 35.46
C VAL A 104 5.39 1.68 36.33
N SER A 105 5.00 2.64 37.21
CA SER A 105 3.79 2.56 38.05
C SER A 105 2.71 3.50 37.50
N LEU A 106 1.46 3.01 37.44
CA LEU A 106 0.29 3.81 37.03
C LEU A 106 0.04 5.01 37.95
N SER A 107 0.41 4.89 39.25
CA SER A 107 0.27 5.98 40.22
C SER A 107 1.22 7.17 39.96
N GLU A 108 2.27 6.95 39.18
CA GLU A 108 3.29 7.95 38.88
C GLU A 108 3.12 8.56 37.48
N ILE A 109 2.13 8.12 36.70
CA ILE A 109 1.92 8.58 35.33
C ILE A 109 1.02 9.81 35.33
N GLU A 110 1.52 10.89 34.71
CA GLU A 110 0.72 12.04 34.36
C GLU A 110 -0.17 11.71 33.15
N ARG A 111 -1.39 12.27 33.10
CA ARG A 111 -2.43 11.88 32.12
C ARG A 111 -2.02 12.00 30.65
N GLU A 112 -0.99 12.75 30.33
CA GLU A 112 -0.60 13.08 28.95
C GLU A 112 0.71 12.42 28.48
N ASP A 113 1.57 11.91 29.39
CA ASP A 113 2.82 11.24 29.03
C ASP A 113 2.97 9.87 29.69
N HIS A 114 2.59 8.84 28.95
CA HIS A 114 2.68 7.46 29.42
C HIS A 114 4.09 6.84 29.31
N GLY A 115 5.06 7.52 28.67
CA GLY A 115 6.40 6.96 28.41
C GLY A 115 6.39 5.74 27.49
N ASN A 116 7.58 5.35 26.99
CA ASN A 116 7.71 4.24 26.03
C ASN A 116 7.36 2.88 26.64
N PHE A 117 7.63 2.70 27.93
CA PHE A 117 7.31 1.44 28.63
C PHE A 117 5.82 1.14 28.59
N PHE A 118 4.98 2.06 29.03
CA PHE A 118 3.53 1.87 29.01
C PHE A 118 2.97 1.79 27.59
N LYS A 119 3.47 2.65 26.72
CA LYS A 119 3.05 2.65 25.30
C LYS A 119 3.28 1.31 24.62
N LEU A 120 4.37 0.62 24.91
CA LEU A 120 4.65 -0.68 24.28
C LEU A 120 3.97 -1.84 24.99
N VAL A 121 4.00 -1.89 26.34
CA VAL A 121 3.59 -3.07 27.12
C VAL A 121 2.10 -3.09 27.41
N PHE A 122 1.49 -1.95 27.75
CA PHE A 122 0.11 -1.89 28.26
C PHE A 122 -0.90 -1.19 27.33
N ASP A 123 -0.46 -0.12 26.62
CA ASP A 123 -1.36 0.69 25.78
C ASP A 123 -1.53 0.07 24.39
N THR A 124 -2.21 -1.06 24.30
CA THR A 124 -2.65 -1.62 23.01
C THR A 124 -3.95 -0.94 22.58
N GLY A 125 -3.93 -0.23 21.42
CA GLY A 125 -5.15 0.31 20.81
C GLY A 125 -5.49 1.77 21.10
N LYS A 126 -4.61 2.55 21.74
CA LYS A 126 -4.79 4.02 21.84
C LYS A 126 -4.04 4.74 20.71
N GLU A 127 -4.74 5.67 20.04
CA GLU A 127 -4.10 6.59 19.10
C GLU A 127 -2.98 7.39 19.80
N GLN A 128 -1.80 7.41 19.18
CA GLN A 128 -0.73 8.29 19.65
C GLN A 128 -1.03 9.70 19.19
N THR A 129 -1.27 10.62 20.11
CA THR A 129 -1.18 12.05 19.82
C THR A 129 0.24 12.36 19.35
N ALA A 130 0.35 12.97 18.16
CA ALA A 130 1.63 13.30 17.54
C ALA A 130 2.53 14.03 18.54
N SER A 131 3.70 13.46 18.82
CA SER A 131 4.73 14.19 19.56
C SER A 131 5.13 15.43 18.77
N SER A 132 5.42 16.53 19.47
CA SER A 132 5.76 17.85 18.92
C SER A 132 7.01 17.88 18.02
N SER A 133 7.70 16.77 17.84
CA SER A 133 8.91 16.65 17.01
C SER A 133 8.66 15.99 15.64
N GLY A 134 7.50 16.08 15.04
CA GLY A 134 7.27 15.84 13.60
C GLY A 134 7.82 14.57 12.94
N GLU A 135 8.66 13.79 13.62
CA GLU A 135 9.44 12.68 13.05
C GLU A 135 8.95 11.27 13.41
N ALA A 136 8.02 11.13 14.38
CA ALA A 136 7.54 9.79 14.76
C ALA A 136 6.63 9.17 13.69
N GLY A 137 7.04 8.03 13.16
CA GLY A 137 6.37 7.35 12.04
C GLY A 137 5.11 6.56 12.41
N GLY A 138 4.84 6.29 13.68
CA GLY A 138 3.70 5.48 14.14
C GLY A 138 2.45 6.30 14.41
N SER A 139 1.42 6.20 13.55
CA SER A 139 0.19 7.01 13.68
C SER A 139 -0.95 6.37 14.49
N TRP A 140 -0.98 5.05 14.70
CA TRP A 140 -2.17 4.36 15.17
C TRP A 140 -2.02 3.51 16.45
N GLY A 141 -0.81 3.32 17.00
CA GLY A 141 -0.59 2.57 18.24
C GLY A 141 -0.91 1.06 18.18
N TYR A 142 -1.22 0.51 17.00
CA TYR A 142 -1.60 -0.88 16.81
C TYR A 142 -0.46 -1.77 16.32
N GLY A 143 0.64 -1.21 15.82
CA GLY A 143 1.79 -1.91 15.25
C GLY A 143 2.40 -2.98 16.16
N LYS A 144 2.33 -2.76 17.46
CA LYS A 144 2.85 -3.68 18.48
C LYS A 144 2.08 -5.00 18.63
N SER A 145 0.86 -5.12 18.10
CA SER A 145 0.10 -6.38 18.12
C SER A 145 0.76 -7.48 17.29
N VAL A 146 1.61 -7.12 16.33
CA VAL A 146 2.36 -8.07 15.50
C VAL A 146 3.23 -9.02 16.31
N TYR A 147 3.83 -8.56 17.40
CA TYR A 147 4.69 -9.41 18.24
C TYR A 147 3.94 -10.58 18.88
N TYR A 148 2.65 -10.41 19.17
CA TYR A 148 1.79 -11.44 19.76
C TYR A 148 1.24 -12.44 18.74
N ARG A 149 1.34 -12.14 17.44
CA ARG A 149 0.80 -12.98 16.36
C ARG A 149 1.82 -13.99 15.81
N VAL A 150 3.11 -13.74 16.03
CA VAL A 150 4.20 -14.56 15.48
C VAL A 150 4.40 -15.87 16.25
N GLY A 151 4.05 -15.90 17.55
CA GLY A 151 4.11 -17.08 18.41
C GLY A 151 2.75 -17.38 19.04
N ILE A 152 2.78 -17.92 20.24
CA ILE A 152 1.58 -18.28 21.01
C ILE A 152 0.91 -17.11 21.74
N GLY A 153 1.23 -15.88 21.39
CA GLY A 153 0.75 -14.69 22.07
C GLY A 153 1.56 -14.28 23.31
N LEU A 154 2.58 -15.04 23.70
CA LEU A 154 3.48 -14.73 24.80
C LEU A 154 4.69 -13.96 24.27
N VAL A 155 5.00 -12.81 24.90
CA VAL A 155 6.12 -11.92 24.52
C VAL A 155 6.85 -11.45 25.79
N LEU A 156 8.18 -11.47 25.77
CA LEU A 156 9.03 -10.90 26.81
C LEU A 156 9.60 -9.58 26.29
N PHE A 157 9.45 -8.53 27.06
CA PHE A 157 10.06 -7.23 26.81
C PHE A 157 11.19 -7.01 27.79
N TYR A 158 12.43 -7.05 27.30
CA TYR A 158 13.62 -6.72 28.06
C TYR A 158 14.20 -5.42 27.54
N SER A 159 14.46 -4.45 28.41
CA SER A 159 15.01 -3.17 28.01
C SER A 159 16.05 -2.67 28.99
N ARG A 160 17.05 -1.96 28.48
CA ARG A 160 17.98 -1.18 29.28
C ARG A 160 17.92 0.27 28.85
N ILE A 161 17.63 1.14 29.79
CA ILE A 161 17.44 2.56 29.61
C ILE A 161 18.55 3.35 30.33
N CYS A 162 18.68 4.63 29.99
CA CYS A 162 19.52 5.58 30.71
C CYS A 162 18.73 6.88 30.90
N GLU A 163 18.31 7.15 32.12
CA GLU A 163 17.62 8.40 32.49
C GLU A 163 18.46 9.17 33.52
N ASN A 164 18.75 10.43 33.26
CA ASN A 164 19.59 11.29 34.10
C ASN A 164 20.97 10.68 34.43
N GLY A 165 21.55 9.90 33.51
CA GLY A 165 22.84 9.24 33.69
C GLY A 165 22.80 7.93 34.51
N ILE A 166 21.63 7.52 34.96
CA ILE A 166 21.41 6.26 35.72
C ILE A 166 20.91 5.20 34.73
N PHE A 167 21.57 4.05 34.71
CA PHE A 167 21.16 2.91 33.91
C PHE A 167 20.25 2.00 34.72
N GLU A 168 19.14 1.58 34.09
CA GLU A 168 18.17 0.67 34.68
C GLU A 168 17.81 -0.42 33.68
N GLU A 169 17.64 -1.65 34.14
CA GLU A 169 17.12 -2.75 33.33
C GLU A 169 15.68 -3.08 33.74
N ARG A 170 14.88 -3.44 32.76
CA ARG A 170 13.46 -3.75 32.92
C ARG A 170 13.13 -5.00 32.12
N LEU A 171 12.49 -5.97 32.75
CA LEU A 171 11.98 -7.16 32.07
C LEU A 171 10.54 -7.42 32.52
N ILE A 172 9.65 -7.65 31.56
CA ILE A 172 8.25 -7.98 31.82
C ILE A 172 7.75 -8.95 30.73
N PHE A 173 6.91 -9.88 31.14
CA PHE A 173 6.21 -10.77 30.21
C PHE A 173 4.81 -10.25 29.95
N SER A 174 4.32 -10.47 28.74
CA SER A 174 2.95 -10.13 28.35
C SER A 174 2.37 -11.24 27.48
N LEU A 175 1.14 -11.61 27.74
CA LEU A 175 0.37 -12.54 26.91
C LEU A 175 -0.88 -11.82 26.41
N ILE A 176 -1.10 -11.83 25.08
CA ILE A 176 -2.34 -11.40 24.44
C ILE A 176 -2.80 -12.50 23.52
N GLU A 177 -4.01 -12.98 23.73
CA GLU A 177 -4.63 -14.03 22.92
C GLU A 177 -6.11 -13.73 22.66
N HIS A 178 -6.71 -14.48 21.77
CA HIS A 178 -8.13 -14.37 21.48
C HIS A 178 -8.93 -15.03 22.59
N GLU A 179 -9.68 -14.25 23.36
CA GLU A 179 -10.42 -14.70 24.54
C GLU A 179 -11.51 -15.73 24.24
N THR A 180 -11.96 -15.87 22.99
CA THR A 180 -12.96 -16.86 22.58
C THR A 180 -12.35 -18.12 21.96
N ASP A 181 -11.04 -18.16 21.76
CA ASP A 181 -10.37 -19.32 21.21
C ASP A 181 -10.52 -20.52 22.17
N GLU A 182 -10.82 -21.70 21.63
CA GLU A 182 -10.85 -22.95 22.38
C GLU A 182 -9.43 -23.32 22.92
N LYS A 183 -8.39 -22.85 22.22
CA LYS A 183 -6.99 -23.04 22.60
C LYS A 183 -6.43 -21.94 23.51
N SER A 184 -7.28 -21.04 24.05
CA SER A 184 -6.82 -19.98 24.95
C SER A 184 -6.10 -20.57 26.19
N LEU A 185 -4.87 -20.11 26.45
CA LEU A 185 -4.09 -20.51 27.61
C LEU A 185 -4.67 -19.97 28.90
N LEU A 186 -5.15 -18.72 28.88
CA LEU A 186 -5.64 -18.04 30.06
C LEU A 186 -7.00 -18.58 30.53
N LYS A 187 -7.86 -19.08 29.62
CA LYS A 187 -9.13 -19.69 30.00
C LYS A 187 -8.98 -20.94 30.86
N GLU A 188 -7.92 -21.71 30.65
CA GLU A 188 -7.65 -22.90 31.46
C GLU A 188 -7.30 -22.54 32.90
N ILE A 189 -6.74 -21.34 33.12
CA ILE A 189 -6.39 -20.83 34.44
C ILE A 189 -7.54 -20.02 35.02
N LYS A 190 -8.17 -19.15 34.21
CA LYS A 190 -9.18 -18.22 34.67
C LYS A 190 -10.25 -18.00 33.59
N ARG A 191 -11.42 -18.61 33.81
CA ARG A 191 -12.54 -18.67 32.84
C ARG A 191 -13.06 -17.30 32.38
N ASP A 192 -12.98 -16.28 33.23
CA ASP A 192 -13.42 -14.90 32.98
C ASP A 192 -12.30 -14.00 32.46
N SER A 193 -11.18 -14.59 32.01
CA SER A 193 -10.11 -13.85 31.38
C SER A 193 -10.58 -13.19 30.09
N ILE A 194 -10.12 -11.95 29.86
CA ILE A 194 -10.33 -11.20 28.60
C ILE A 194 -9.20 -11.39 27.59
N GLY A 195 -8.37 -12.43 27.74
CA GLY A 195 -7.27 -12.73 26.84
C GLY A 195 -6.03 -11.85 27.03
N ARG A 196 -5.82 -11.29 28.22
CA ARG A 196 -4.66 -10.42 28.51
C ARG A 196 -4.07 -10.73 29.89
N ALA A 197 -2.75 -10.94 29.93
CA ALA A 197 -2.03 -11.17 31.18
C ALA A 197 -0.58 -10.65 31.10
N TRP A 198 -0.01 -10.36 32.28
CA TRP A 198 1.39 -9.96 32.45
C TRP A 198 2.00 -10.66 33.64
N TRP A 199 3.34 -10.86 33.58
CA TRP A 199 4.16 -11.40 34.68
C TRP A 199 5.34 -10.50 34.95
N GLY A 200 5.59 -10.23 36.23
CA GLY A 200 6.62 -9.34 36.72
C GLY A 200 6.73 -9.41 38.24
N LYS A 201 6.82 -8.25 38.88
CA LYS A 201 6.84 -8.10 40.36
C LYS A 201 5.63 -7.30 40.81
N LYS A 202 4.92 -7.75 41.87
CA LYS A 202 3.86 -6.92 42.48
C LYS A 202 4.49 -5.71 43.15
N ASP A 203 3.84 -4.57 42.99
CA ASP A 203 4.22 -3.35 43.71
C ASP A 203 3.95 -3.55 45.19
N SER A 204 4.96 -3.26 46.02
CA SER A 204 4.86 -3.32 47.49
C SER A 204 3.84 -2.33 48.05
N LYS A 205 3.64 -1.17 47.39
CA LYS A 205 2.71 -0.11 47.79
C LYS A 205 1.30 -0.32 47.26
N ASN A 206 1.17 -0.89 46.05
CA ASN A 206 -0.11 -1.17 45.39
C ASN A 206 -0.14 -2.57 44.82
N LYS A 207 -0.61 -3.54 45.59
CA LYS A 207 -0.67 -4.96 45.19
C LYS A 207 -1.53 -5.23 43.94
N LYS A 208 -2.27 -4.25 43.42
CA LYS A 208 -3.02 -4.34 42.16
C LYS A 208 -2.18 -3.96 40.94
N GLU A 209 -0.99 -3.42 41.13
CA GLU A 209 -0.05 -3.08 40.07
C GLU A 209 1.04 -4.14 39.91
N LEU A 210 1.46 -4.32 38.66
CA LEU A 210 2.57 -5.16 38.31
C LEU A 210 3.67 -4.27 37.71
N LEU A 211 4.86 -4.39 38.26
CA LEU A 211 6.08 -3.68 37.86
C LEU A 211 6.98 -4.62 37.08
N PRO A 212 7.87 -4.10 36.22
CA PRO A 212 8.90 -4.93 35.59
C PRO A 212 9.88 -5.49 36.64
N ILE A 213 10.53 -6.57 36.30
CA ILE A 213 11.69 -7.10 37.02
C ILE A 213 12.87 -6.17 36.72
N THR A 214 13.56 -5.71 37.78
CA THR A 214 14.74 -4.84 37.68
C THR A 214 16.00 -5.47 38.29
N ASP A 215 15.85 -6.61 38.95
CA ASP A 215 16.98 -7.36 39.52
C ASP A 215 17.81 -7.98 38.37
N GLU A 216 19.08 -7.60 38.32
CA GLU A 216 19.99 -7.97 37.25
C GLU A 216 20.28 -9.48 37.18
N ASP A 217 20.35 -10.15 38.32
CA ASP A 217 20.61 -11.59 38.39
C ASP A 217 19.39 -12.39 37.94
N GLU A 218 18.20 -11.95 38.35
CA GLU A 218 16.92 -12.53 37.87
C GLU A 218 16.74 -12.34 36.36
N ILE A 219 17.03 -11.14 35.84
CA ILE A 219 17.00 -10.85 34.39
C ILE A 219 17.99 -11.77 33.65
N GLN A 220 19.25 -11.90 34.15
CA GLN A 220 20.24 -12.75 33.50
C GLN A 220 19.78 -14.21 33.48
N ARG A 221 19.24 -14.72 34.58
CA ARG A 221 18.72 -16.09 34.67
C ARG A 221 17.61 -16.38 33.68
N ILE A 222 16.71 -15.40 33.44
CA ILE A 222 15.65 -15.53 32.45
C ILE A 222 16.24 -15.50 31.04
N LEU A 223 17.16 -14.58 30.74
CA LEU A 223 17.80 -14.49 29.43
C LEU A 223 18.64 -15.74 29.10
N ASP A 224 19.25 -16.39 30.11
CA ASP A 224 20.01 -17.63 29.94
C ASP A 224 19.17 -18.80 29.44
N ILE A 225 17.83 -18.80 29.67
CA ILE A 225 16.89 -19.77 29.08
C ILE A 225 16.97 -19.77 27.54
N PHE A 226 17.21 -18.61 26.97
CA PHE A 226 17.30 -18.37 25.52
C PHE A 226 18.77 -18.25 25.04
N ALA A 227 19.75 -18.48 25.90
CA ALA A 227 21.17 -18.22 25.64
C ALA A 227 21.46 -16.76 25.22
N LEU A 228 20.65 -15.82 25.67
CA LEU A 228 20.76 -14.39 25.38
C LEU A 228 21.59 -13.68 26.46
N LYS A 229 22.16 -12.52 26.08
CA LYS A 229 23.00 -11.71 26.98
C LYS A 229 22.32 -10.39 27.29
N ARG A 230 22.58 -9.87 28.50
CA ARG A 230 22.20 -8.51 28.89
C ARG A 230 22.92 -7.47 28.02
N PHE A 231 22.37 -6.26 27.94
CA PHE A 231 23.05 -5.12 27.34
C PHE A 231 24.35 -4.79 28.09
N LYS A 232 25.40 -4.41 27.37
CA LYS A 232 26.73 -4.16 27.93
C LYS A 232 26.92 -2.69 28.28
N ALA A 233 27.62 -2.45 29.39
CA ALA A 233 28.16 -1.14 29.80
C ALA A 233 27.18 0.05 29.54
N LYS A 234 27.47 0.89 28.52
CA LYS A 234 26.68 2.06 28.18
C LYS A 234 25.60 1.83 27.09
N GLN A 235 25.36 0.57 26.72
CA GLN A 235 24.34 0.26 25.72
C GLN A 235 22.94 0.45 26.32
N THR A 236 22.05 1.05 25.51
CA THR A 236 20.62 1.14 25.78
C THR A 236 19.84 0.58 24.58
N GLY A 237 18.66 0.07 24.83
CA GLY A 237 17.81 -0.52 23.81
C GLY A 237 16.72 -1.42 24.36
N THR A 238 16.07 -2.13 23.47
CA THR A 238 15.01 -3.09 23.79
C THR A 238 15.27 -4.42 23.09
N ALA A 239 15.01 -5.53 23.78
CA ALA A 239 14.93 -6.85 23.21
C ALA A 239 13.51 -7.39 23.39
N ILE A 240 12.86 -7.73 22.30
CA ILE A 240 11.55 -8.37 22.26
C ILE A 240 11.79 -9.84 21.95
N ILE A 241 11.41 -10.73 22.87
CA ILE A 241 11.63 -12.16 22.77
C ILE A 241 10.27 -12.84 22.62
N ILE A 242 10.08 -13.56 21.53
CA ILE A 242 8.84 -14.26 21.16
C ILE A 242 9.13 -15.76 21.20
N PRO A 243 8.77 -16.46 22.29
CA PRO A 243 8.94 -17.91 22.38
C PRO A 243 7.86 -18.66 21.61
N TYR A 244 8.09 -19.94 21.38
CA TYR A 244 7.15 -20.86 20.76
C TYR A 244 6.71 -20.42 19.34
N ILE A 245 7.66 -19.95 18.52
CA ILE A 245 7.36 -19.74 17.10
C ILE A 245 7.30 -21.09 16.37
N GLU A 246 6.35 -21.24 15.46
CA GLU A 246 6.24 -22.39 14.59
C GLU A 246 6.71 -22.01 13.19
N GLN A 247 7.97 -22.35 12.86
CA GLN A 247 8.61 -21.90 11.62
C GLN A 247 7.85 -22.36 10.37
N GLU A 248 7.31 -23.57 10.35
CA GLU A 248 6.54 -24.11 9.24
C GLU A 248 5.25 -23.31 9.02
N GLU A 249 4.56 -22.92 10.10
CA GLU A 249 3.35 -22.09 10.03
C GLU A 249 3.66 -20.68 9.52
N LEU A 250 4.72 -20.06 10.02
CA LEU A 250 5.15 -18.72 9.59
C LEU A 250 5.58 -18.68 8.12
N LEU A 251 6.07 -19.79 7.57
CA LEU A 251 6.51 -19.90 6.18
C LEU A 251 5.41 -20.44 5.25
N ASN A 252 4.29 -20.91 5.80
CA ASN A 252 3.20 -21.47 5.01
C ASN A 252 2.60 -20.39 4.08
N GLY A 253 2.40 -20.74 2.82
CA GLY A 253 1.78 -19.87 1.83
C GLY A 253 2.64 -18.67 1.39
N ILE A 254 3.92 -18.58 1.81
CA ILE A 254 4.84 -17.53 1.32
C ILE A 254 5.00 -17.63 -0.19
N ILE A 255 5.16 -18.83 -0.71
CA ILE A 255 5.08 -19.11 -2.15
C ILE A 255 3.90 -20.09 -2.35
N PRO A 256 2.75 -19.62 -2.82
CA PRO A 256 1.58 -20.48 -3.06
C PRO A 256 1.91 -21.64 -4.02
N VAL A 257 1.25 -22.77 -3.86
CA VAL A 257 1.50 -23.95 -4.69
C VAL A 257 1.20 -23.64 -6.16
N ASP A 258 0.08 -22.99 -6.43
CA ASP A 258 -0.43 -22.71 -7.79
C ASP A 258 -0.09 -21.29 -8.26
N CYS A 259 1.09 -20.75 -7.90
CA CYS A 259 1.46 -19.38 -8.23
C CYS A 259 2.09 -19.20 -9.63
N GLY A 260 2.22 -20.27 -10.42
CA GLY A 260 2.71 -20.19 -11.81
C GLY A 260 4.23 -20.02 -11.97
N ILE A 261 5.02 -20.04 -10.89
CA ILE A 261 6.49 -20.14 -10.99
C ILE A 261 6.92 -21.57 -11.27
N SER A 262 8.03 -21.75 -12.00
CA SER A 262 8.58 -23.07 -12.29
C SER A 262 9.12 -23.76 -11.03
N ASP A 263 9.19 -25.10 -11.07
CA ASP A 263 9.78 -25.88 -9.96
C ASP A 263 11.26 -25.51 -9.74
N ASP A 264 12.00 -25.22 -10.81
CA ASP A 264 13.39 -24.75 -10.73
C ASP A 264 13.49 -23.40 -10.02
N GLU A 265 12.63 -22.43 -10.35
CA GLU A 265 12.59 -21.14 -9.67
C GLU A 265 12.18 -21.31 -8.21
N ARG A 266 11.18 -22.12 -7.92
CA ARG A 266 10.75 -22.46 -6.55
C ARG A 266 11.89 -23.09 -5.73
N ALA A 267 12.68 -24.00 -6.33
CA ALA A 267 13.81 -24.62 -5.67
C ALA A 267 14.90 -23.60 -5.27
N MET A 268 15.07 -22.55 -6.07
CA MET A 268 16.02 -21.44 -5.80
C MET A 268 15.55 -20.48 -4.70
N CYS A 269 14.26 -20.49 -4.34
CA CYS A 269 13.69 -19.62 -3.31
C CYS A 269 14.02 -20.09 -1.89
N SER A 270 15.30 -20.02 -1.50
CA SER A 270 15.77 -20.48 -0.19
C SER A 270 15.07 -19.80 1.00
N TRP A 271 14.60 -18.57 0.82
CA TRP A 271 13.86 -17.80 1.85
C TRP A 271 12.50 -18.38 2.21
N SER A 272 11.91 -19.19 1.35
CA SER A 272 10.63 -19.85 1.64
C SER A 272 10.78 -21.06 2.58
N LYS A 273 12.00 -21.43 2.95
CA LYS A 273 12.31 -22.65 3.69
C LYS A 273 12.92 -22.39 5.08
N SER A 274 13.22 -21.15 5.41
CA SER A 274 13.86 -20.76 6.67
C SER A 274 13.39 -19.37 7.08
N VAL A 275 13.00 -19.22 8.34
CA VAL A 275 12.56 -17.94 8.92
C VAL A 275 13.69 -16.91 8.84
N GLU A 276 14.92 -17.32 9.11
CA GLU A 276 16.09 -16.44 9.03
C GLU A 276 16.27 -15.88 7.61
N LYS A 277 16.17 -16.74 6.60
CA LYS A 277 16.29 -16.31 5.19
C LYS A 277 15.11 -15.48 4.73
N TYR A 278 13.93 -15.73 5.27
CA TYR A 278 12.78 -14.88 5.00
C TYR A 278 12.90 -13.50 5.66
N LEU A 279 13.42 -13.44 6.89
CA LEU A 279 13.71 -12.17 7.57
C LEU A 279 14.72 -11.33 6.78
N GLU A 280 15.79 -11.95 6.24
CA GLU A 280 16.74 -11.26 5.35
C GLU A 280 16.00 -10.64 4.15
N LEU A 281 15.14 -11.41 3.46
CA LEU A 281 14.34 -10.92 2.34
C LEU A 281 13.40 -9.78 2.75
N ALA A 282 12.68 -9.93 3.85
CA ALA A 282 11.73 -8.91 4.33
C ALA A 282 12.43 -7.60 4.72
N ILE A 283 13.63 -7.70 5.34
CA ILE A 283 14.46 -6.53 5.67
C ILE A 283 14.90 -5.81 4.39
N GLU A 284 15.42 -6.54 3.41
CA GLU A 284 15.81 -5.96 2.11
C GLU A 284 14.60 -5.34 1.41
N LYS A 285 13.46 -6.03 1.39
CA LYS A 285 12.23 -5.57 0.74
C LYS A 285 11.74 -4.25 1.32
N TRP A 286 11.64 -4.12 2.63
CA TRP A 286 11.01 -2.97 3.24
C TRP A 286 11.98 -1.85 3.61
N TYR A 287 13.26 -2.18 3.84
CA TYR A 287 14.24 -1.24 4.36
C TYR A 287 15.53 -1.13 3.53
N ALA A 288 15.59 -1.69 2.30
CA ALA A 288 16.74 -1.47 1.42
C ALA A 288 17.22 -0.02 1.40
N PRO A 289 16.34 1.00 1.34
CA PRO A 289 16.76 2.40 1.39
C PRO A 289 17.64 2.78 2.58
N LYS A 290 17.49 2.10 3.73
CA LYS A 290 18.20 2.43 4.98
C LYS A 290 19.32 1.48 5.33
N VAL A 291 19.29 0.22 4.85
CA VAL A 291 20.25 -0.82 5.23
C VAL A 291 21.66 -0.44 4.79
N PHE A 292 22.55 -0.18 5.77
CA PHE A 292 23.94 0.26 5.56
C PHE A 292 24.12 1.43 4.57
N ASN A 293 23.09 2.22 4.34
CA ASN A 293 23.12 3.38 3.45
C ASN A 293 23.72 4.61 4.16
N LYS A 294 25.05 4.68 4.17
CA LYS A 294 25.79 5.79 4.81
C LYS A 294 25.53 7.16 4.17
N HIS A 295 25.14 7.19 2.88
CA HIS A 295 24.81 8.43 2.16
C HIS A 295 23.63 9.19 2.78
N LEU A 296 22.74 8.49 3.51
CA LEU A 296 21.62 9.15 4.19
C LEU A 296 22.05 10.24 5.14
N ARG A 297 23.15 10.01 5.89
CA ARG A 297 23.68 10.98 6.84
C ARG A 297 24.15 12.26 6.13
N GLU A 298 24.90 12.10 5.05
CA GLU A 298 25.44 13.21 4.27
C GLU A 298 24.35 13.96 3.48
N LEU A 299 23.39 13.23 2.93
CA LEU A 299 22.34 13.79 2.10
C LEU A 299 21.27 14.53 2.92
N SER A 300 20.74 13.91 3.96
CA SER A 300 19.56 14.40 4.67
C SER A 300 19.71 14.45 6.20
N GLY A 301 20.88 14.11 6.75
CA GLY A 301 21.05 13.99 8.19
C GLY A 301 20.35 12.77 8.82
N GLN A 302 19.68 11.95 8.02
CA GLN A 302 18.98 10.76 8.52
C GLN A 302 19.96 9.66 8.94
N LYS A 303 19.54 8.83 9.90
CA LYS A 303 20.32 7.67 10.35
C LYS A 303 20.10 6.49 9.42
N TRP A 304 21.16 5.75 9.17
CA TRP A 304 21.07 4.48 8.47
C TRP A 304 20.88 3.31 9.45
N LEU A 305 20.42 2.18 8.93
CA LEU A 305 20.13 0.96 9.69
C LEU A 305 21.29 -0.03 9.58
N ALA A 306 21.87 -0.40 10.73
CA ALA A 306 22.75 -1.57 10.84
C ALA A 306 21.91 -2.76 11.28
N VAL A 307 21.71 -3.75 10.42
CA VAL A 307 20.86 -4.89 10.71
C VAL A 307 21.60 -6.21 10.54
N LYS A 308 21.26 -7.18 11.40
CA LYS A 308 21.81 -8.54 11.37
C LYS A 308 20.70 -9.56 11.54
N VAL A 309 20.88 -10.71 10.92
CA VAL A 309 20.06 -11.91 11.16
C VAL A 309 21.01 -13.03 11.65
N ASN A 310 20.75 -13.59 12.83
CA ASN A 310 21.60 -14.58 13.49
C ASN A 310 23.10 -14.21 13.52
N GLY A 311 23.40 -12.91 13.68
CA GLY A 311 24.76 -12.38 13.73
C GLY A 311 25.34 -11.96 12.38
N ASP A 312 24.78 -12.41 11.27
CA ASP A 312 25.23 -12.08 9.92
C ASP A 312 24.69 -10.71 9.50
N PRO A 313 25.56 -9.74 9.19
CA PRO A 313 25.12 -8.40 8.80
C PRO A 313 24.63 -8.37 7.36
N ILE A 314 23.48 -7.72 7.14
CA ILE A 314 23.01 -7.37 5.81
C ILE A 314 23.67 -6.04 5.43
N LYS A 315 24.49 -6.05 4.37
CA LYS A 315 25.19 -4.88 3.83
C LYS A 315 24.79 -4.69 2.37
N PHE A 316 25.11 -3.53 1.80
CA PHE A 316 24.83 -3.27 0.39
C PHE A 316 25.29 -4.42 -0.52
N ASP A 317 26.55 -4.86 -0.39
CA ASP A 317 27.14 -5.90 -1.25
C ASP A 317 26.54 -7.31 -1.00
N THR A 318 25.91 -7.55 0.15
CA THR A 318 25.28 -8.83 0.47
C THR A 318 23.79 -8.86 0.16
N MET A 319 23.16 -7.70 -0.08
CA MET A 319 21.75 -7.66 -0.52
C MET A 319 21.61 -8.25 -1.93
N ARG A 320 20.43 -8.75 -2.22
CA ARG A 320 20.07 -9.21 -3.58
C ARG A 320 20.16 -8.03 -4.55
N PRO A 321 20.67 -8.22 -5.79
CA PRO A 321 20.90 -7.13 -6.75
C PRO A 321 19.68 -6.25 -6.99
N PHE A 322 18.48 -6.83 -7.01
CA PHE A 322 17.24 -6.06 -7.10
C PHE A 322 17.10 -5.02 -5.96
N PHE A 323 17.35 -5.40 -4.72
CA PHE A 323 17.24 -4.48 -3.59
C PHE A 323 18.42 -3.51 -3.47
N GLN A 324 19.58 -3.88 -4.02
CA GLN A 324 20.68 -2.91 -4.20
C GLN A 324 20.24 -1.77 -5.16
N LEU A 325 19.60 -2.12 -6.27
CA LEU A 325 19.04 -1.12 -7.19
C LEU A 325 17.92 -0.28 -6.54
N VAL A 326 17.07 -0.90 -5.72
CA VAL A 326 16.05 -0.18 -4.93
C VAL A 326 16.70 0.89 -4.03
N GLN A 327 17.81 0.57 -3.37
CA GLN A 327 18.56 1.53 -2.54
C GLN A 327 19.15 2.66 -3.38
N GLU A 328 19.74 2.36 -4.53
CA GLU A 328 20.35 3.36 -5.42
C GLU A 328 19.30 4.32 -6.01
N LEU A 329 18.14 3.80 -6.44
CA LEU A 329 17.04 4.63 -6.91
C LEU A 329 16.51 5.56 -5.80
N TYR A 330 16.35 5.04 -4.58
CA TYR A 330 15.94 5.86 -3.44
C TYR A 330 16.96 6.96 -3.15
N THR A 331 18.26 6.62 -3.11
CA THR A 331 19.34 7.54 -2.79
C THR A 331 19.45 8.66 -3.83
N THR A 332 19.29 8.31 -5.12
CA THR A 332 19.27 9.28 -6.23
C THR A 332 18.10 10.26 -6.11
N ALA A 333 16.90 9.77 -5.86
CA ALA A 333 15.71 10.61 -5.70
C ALA A 333 15.81 11.50 -4.45
N LEU A 334 16.34 10.97 -3.33
CA LEU A 334 16.57 11.71 -2.10
C LEU A 334 17.61 12.83 -2.30
N ALA A 335 18.73 12.51 -2.93
CA ALA A 335 19.76 13.52 -3.24
C ALA A 335 19.19 14.67 -4.09
N SER A 336 18.37 14.35 -5.09
CA SER A 336 17.70 15.35 -5.93
C SER A 336 16.72 16.21 -5.11
N ASN A 337 16.01 15.64 -4.13
CA ASN A 337 15.16 16.39 -3.20
C ASN A 337 15.97 17.40 -2.37
N MET A 338 17.21 17.05 -2.01
CA MET A 338 18.14 17.89 -1.26
C MET A 338 18.95 18.85 -2.14
N GLY A 339 18.70 18.88 -3.45
CA GLY A 339 19.48 19.69 -4.39
C GLY A 339 20.94 19.24 -4.53
N LYS A 340 21.24 17.98 -4.23
CA LYS A 340 22.56 17.37 -4.31
C LYS A 340 22.63 16.42 -5.51
N LEU A 341 23.84 16.24 -6.06
CA LEU A 341 24.11 15.25 -7.08
C LEU A 341 24.51 13.94 -6.40
N TYR A 342 23.93 12.86 -6.86
CA TYR A 342 24.32 11.49 -6.52
C TYR A 342 24.31 10.66 -7.79
N GLN A 343 25.34 9.87 -8.00
CA GLN A 343 25.45 8.95 -9.11
C GLN A 343 25.82 7.58 -8.57
N SER A 344 25.07 6.56 -8.93
CA SER A 344 25.36 5.18 -8.55
C SER A 344 26.67 4.73 -9.20
N GLU A 345 27.54 4.10 -8.41
CA GLU A 345 28.75 3.47 -8.91
C GLU A 345 28.48 2.09 -9.53
N LYS A 346 27.36 1.47 -9.15
CA LYS A 346 27.03 0.09 -9.54
C LYS A 346 26.07 0.01 -10.72
N PHE A 347 25.10 0.92 -10.80
CA PHE A 347 24.05 0.90 -11.82
C PHE A 347 24.13 2.18 -12.67
N GLU A 348 24.57 2.01 -13.90
CA GLU A 348 24.57 3.10 -14.88
C GLU A 348 23.17 3.34 -15.45
N GLY A 349 22.87 4.58 -15.86
CA GLY A 349 21.61 4.92 -16.51
C GLY A 349 20.44 5.18 -15.55
N ILE A 350 20.68 5.36 -14.25
CA ILE A 350 19.64 5.87 -13.35
C ILE A 350 19.37 7.33 -13.67
N GLU A 351 18.16 7.63 -14.08
CA GLU A 351 17.68 8.99 -14.28
C GLU A 351 16.77 9.45 -13.16
N CYS A 352 16.67 10.76 -12.97
CA CYS A 352 15.82 11.35 -11.93
C CYS A 352 15.08 12.57 -12.47
N VAL A 353 13.77 12.61 -12.21
CA VAL A 353 12.93 13.74 -12.63
C VAL A 353 12.04 14.24 -11.49
N LYS A 354 11.81 15.56 -11.54
CA LYS A 354 10.93 16.25 -10.62
C LYS A 354 9.47 15.89 -10.87
N VAL A 355 8.74 15.54 -9.80
CA VAL A 355 7.29 15.32 -9.84
C VAL A 355 6.56 16.60 -9.43
N PRO A 356 5.84 17.25 -10.37
CA PRO A 356 5.22 18.54 -10.09
C PRO A 356 3.97 18.40 -9.22
N SER A 357 3.76 19.41 -8.36
CA SER A 357 2.52 19.58 -7.59
C SER A 357 2.22 21.08 -7.40
N ARG A 358 1.06 21.53 -7.88
CA ARG A 358 0.67 22.95 -7.81
C ARG A 358 0.33 23.41 -6.39
N LYS A 359 -0.04 22.49 -5.51
CA LYS A 359 -0.47 22.77 -4.13
C LYS A 359 0.71 22.79 -3.13
N VAL A 360 1.89 22.35 -3.56
CA VAL A 360 3.12 22.35 -2.74
C VAL A 360 4.00 23.52 -3.13
N GLU A 361 4.74 24.09 -2.17
CA GLU A 361 5.73 25.13 -2.40
C GLU A 361 6.77 24.69 -3.42
N GLY A 362 7.29 25.63 -4.22
CA GLY A 362 8.20 25.28 -5.32
C GLY A 362 7.56 24.49 -6.46
N ASN A 363 6.23 24.27 -6.45
CA ASN A 363 5.49 23.48 -7.43
C ASN A 363 6.04 22.07 -7.65
N GLN A 364 6.46 21.42 -6.56
CA GLN A 364 6.98 20.05 -6.61
C GLN A 364 6.54 19.26 -5.38
N SER A 365 6.30 17.97 -5.55
CA SER A 365 5.99 17.04 -4.46
C SER A 365 7.20 16.18 -4.05
N GLY A 366 8.20 16.08 -4.90
CA GLY A 366 9.37 15.26 -4.72
C GLY A 366 10.01 14.88 -6.06
N HIS A 367 10.83 13.85 -6.03
CA HIS A 367 11.50 13.32 -7.21
C HIS A 367 11.22 11.83 -7.40
N VAL A 368 11.25 11.39 -8.65
CA VAL A 368 11.22 9.97 -9.01
C VAL A 368 12.50 9.63 -9.76
N ALA A 369 13.27 8.68 -9.21
CA ALA A 369 14.39 8.06 -9.93
C ALA A 369 13.87 6.82 -10.64
N TYR A 370 14.33 6.59 -11.87
CA TYR A 370 13.89 5.46 -12.67
C TYR A 370 15.04 4.93 -13.53
N ILE A 371 14.92 3.68 -13.97
CA ILE A 371 15.88 3.01 -14.82
C ILE A 371 15.19 1.96 -15.69
N ARG A 372 15.76 1.73 -16.88
CA ARG A 372 15.51 0.55 -17.70
C ARG A 372 16.69 -0.40 -17.51
N VAL A 373 16.46 -1.64 -17.10
CA VAL A 373 17.51 -2.57 -16.70
C VAL A 373 17.17 -3.99 -17.11
N LYS A 374 18.19 -4.75 -17.52
CA LYS A 374 18.04 -6.17 -17.88
C LYS A 374 17.88 -7.04 -16.64
N GLN A 375 17.13 -8.15 -16.76
CA GLN A 375 16.93 -9.12 -15.68
C GLN A 375 18.26 -9.65 -15.12
N SER A 376 19.28 -9.83 -15.96
CA SER A 376 20.61 -10.29 -15.54
C SER A 376 21.28 -9.38 -14.51
N CYS A 377 20.96 -8.08 -14.53
CA CYS A 377 21.45 -7.12 -13.53
C CYS A 377 20.67 -7.18 -12.20
N LEU A 378 19.49 -7.78 -12.18
CA LEU A 378 18.60 -7.86 -11.01
C LEU A 378 18.68 -9.19 -10.27
N SER A 379 19.38 -10.15 -10.83
CA SER A 379 19.52 -11.50 -10.29
C SER A 379 20.96 -11.76 -9.84
N ALA A 380 21.14 -12.54 -8.78
CA ALA A 380 22.44 -13.06 -8.42
C ALA A 380 22.96 -13.96 -9.56
N SER A 381 24.29 -14.04 -9.74
CA SER A 381 24.91 -14.86 -10.77
C SER A 381 24.35 -16.29 -10.74
N GLY A 382 23.78 -16.73 -11.88
CA GLY A 382 23.18 -18.05 -12.05
C GLY A 382 21.74 -18.20 -11.52
N SER A 383 21.13 -17.15 -10.95
CA SER A 383 19.72 -17.15 -10.51
C SER A 383 18.81 -16.62 -11.62
N MET A 384 17.71 -17.33 -11.88
CA MET A 384 16.66 -16.93 -12.82
C MET A 384 15.44 -16.28 -12.12
N ILE A 385 15.57 -15.96 -10.82
CA ILE A 385 14.47 -15.45 -10.02
C ILE A 385 14.11 -14.03 -10.49
N LYS A 386 12.86 -13.85 -10.86
CA LYS A 386 12.33 -12.54 -11.24
C LYS A 386 12.06 -11.66 -10.01
N PRO A 387 12.15 -10.32 -10.14
CA PRO A 387 11.76 -9.39 -9.07
C PRO A 387 10.37 -9.66 -8.48
N TYR A 388 9.41 -10.05 -9.31
CA TYR A 388 8.03 -10.36 -8.90
C TYR A 388 7.95 -11.46 -7.84
N THR A 389 8.83 -12.46 -7.91
CA THR A 389 8.88 -13.56 -6.93
C THR A 389 9.29 -13.09 -5.55
N TYR A 390 10.27 -12.17 -5.46
CA TYR A 390 10.62 -11.49 -4.20
C TYR A 390 9.47 -10.65 -3.65
N LEU A 391 8.70 -10.02 -4.54
CA LEU A 391 7.59 -9.14 -4.20
C LEU A 391 6.29 -9.89 -3.93
N ARG A 392 6.24 -11.20 -4.17
CA ARG A 392 5.04 -12.06 -4.10
C ARG A 392 3.94 -11.63 -5.09
N VAL A 393 4.33 -11.16 -6.25
CA VAL A 393 3.43 -10.84 -7.35
C VAL A 393 3.42 -12.04 -8.29
N PHE A 394 2.49 -12.97 -8.07
CA PHE A 394 2.45 -14.26 -8.76
C PHE A 394 1.43 -14.34 -9.91
N GLU A 395 0.76 -13.26 -10.25
CA GLU A 395 -0.16 -13.25 -11.38
C GLU A 395 0.56 -13.56 -12.70
N SER A 396 -0.11 -14.31 -13.56
CA SER A 396 0.41 -14.62 -14.91
C SER A 396 0.58 -13.33 -15.71
N ARG A 397 1.81 -13.03 -16.08
CA ARG A 397 2.17 -11.82 -16.83
C ARG A 397 2.81 -12.23 -18.15
N THR A 398 2.27 -11.71 -19.22
CA THR A 398 2.80 -11.94 -20.57
C THR A 398 4.04 -11.11 -20.86
N ARG A 399 4.23 -10.01 -20.11
CA ARG A 399 5.38 -9.08 -20.22
C ARG A 399 5.81 -8.60 -18.83
N ASN A 400 7.04 -8.09 -18.74
CA ASN A 400 7.54 -7.45 -17.53
C ASN A 400 6.89 -6.08 -17.34
N GLU A 401 5.88 -5.99 -16.48
CA GLU A 401 5.23 -4.72 -16.12
C GLU A 401 6.17 -3.85 -15.28
N PRO A 402 6.13 -2.52 -15.45
CA PRO A 402 6.93 -1.61 -14.65
C PRO A 402 6.64 -1.75 -13.15
N ILE A 403 7.69 -1.66 -12.34
CA ILE A 403 7.59 -1.70 -10.87
C ILE A 403 7.77 -0.29 -10.34
N VAL A 404 6.74 0.25 -9.71
CA VAL A 404 6.77 1.57 -9.06
C VAL A 404 6.83 1.41 -7.55
N MET A 405 7.85 1.99 -6.97
CA MET A 405 8.08 2.01 -5.53
C MET A 405 7.90 3.41 -4.98
N PHE A 406 7.52 3.52 -3.74
CA PHE A 406 7.47 4.78 -3.03
C PHE A 406 7.71 4.54 -1.54
N ALA A 407 8.32 5.52 -0.89
CA ALA A 407 8.69 5.41 0.51
C ALA A 407 8.18 6.61 1.31
N ARG A 408 7.89 6.38 2.59
CA ARG A 408 7.75 7.47 3.54
C ARG A 408 9.09 7.76 4.22
N THR A 409 9.22 8.97 4.72
CA THR A 409 10.34 9.34 5.60
C THR A 409 10.20 8.57 6.93
N PRO A 410 11.26 7.94 7.44
CA PRO A 410 12.65 7.99 6.98
C PRO A 410 13.13 6.76 6.19
N GLY A 411 12.52 6.41 5.07
CA GLY A 411 13.07 5.39 4.16
C GLY A 411 12.45 3.98 4.32
N LEU A 412 11.24 3.87 4.86
CA LEU A 412 10.42 2.67 4.76
C LEU A 412 9.76 2.63 3.39
N VAL A 413 9.98 1.58 2.62
CA VAL A 413 9.24 1.33 1.38
C VAL A 413 7.80 0.99 1.75
N LEU A 414 6.84 1.76 1.25
CA LEU A 414 5.43 1.51 1.53
C LEU A 414 4.92 0.33 0.73
N ASP A 415 5.18 0.32 -0.59
CA ASP A 415 4.76 -0.77 -1.46
C ASP A 415 5.55 -0.81 -2.78
N TYR A 416 5.34 -1.90 -3.53
CA TYR A 416 5.85 -2.19 -4.87
C TYR A 416 4.64 -2.39 -5.79
N LYS A 417 4.25 -1.36 -6.52
CA LYS A 417 3.08 -1.40 -7.41
C LYS A 417 3.49 -1.78 -8.83
N VAL A 418 2.82 -2.76 -9.38
CA VAL A 418 2.94 -3.19 -10.78
C VAL A 418 1.69 -2.86 -11.58
N ASP A 419 0.63 -2.41 -10.91
CA ASP A 419 -0.66 -2.06 -11.47
C ASP A 419 -1.28 -0.83 -10.77
N GLY A 420 -2.57 -0.58 -11.03
CA GLY A 420 -3.32 0.49 -10.39
C GLY A 420 -2.82 1.90 -10.76
N LYS A 421 -3.24 2.88 -9.97
CA LYS A 421 -2.96 4.31 -10.24
C LYS A 421 -1.47 4.70 -10.21
N TRP A 422 -0.61 3.86 -9.64
CA TRP A 422 0.83 4.11 -9.56
C TRP A 422 1.60 3.64 -10.79
N ALA A 423 1.22 2.53 -11.42
CA ALA A 423 1.97 1.90 -12.49
C ALA A 423 1.21 1.83 -13.82
N LYS A 424 -0.14 1.76 -13.79
CA LYS A 424 -0.95 1.67 -15.00
C LYS A 424 -0.75 2.91 -15.90
N GLY A 425 -0.28 2.66 -17.11
CA GLY A 425 0.00 3.73 -18.10
C GLY A 425 1.48 4.09 -18.21
N LEU A 426 2.37 3.47 -17.43
CA LEU A 426 3.80 3.50 -17.74
C LEU A 426 4.08 2.69 -19.01
N ILE A 427 5.07 3.18 -19.79
CA ILE A 427 5.56 2.48 -20.99
C ILE A 427 6.07 1.10 -20.56
N MET A 428 5.66 0.08 -21.31
CA MET A 428 6.16 -1.29 -21.12
C MET A 428 7.56 -1.42 -21.72
N PRO A 429 8.43 -2.27 -21.15
CA PRO A 429 9.67 -2.66 -21.82
C PRO A 429 9.40 -3.26 -23.19
N GLU A 430 10.27 -3.00 -24.14
CA GLU A 430 10.18 -3.59 -25.50
C GLU A 430 10.69 -5.02 -25.52
N ASP A 431 11.69 -5.32 -24.68
CA ASP A 431 12.32 -6.63 -24.52
C ASP A 431 11.74 -7.33 -23.28
N ASP A 432 11.40 -8.62 -23.41
CA ASP A 432 10.91 -9.45 -22.30
C ASP A 432 11.98 -9.73 -21.23
N ASP A 433 13.25 -9.45 -21.50
CA ASP A 433 14.39 -9.50 -20.55
C ASP A 433 14.60 -8.16 -19.80
N GLU A 434 13.86 -7.12 -20.14
CA GLU A 434 13.99 -5.80 -19.51
C GLU A 434 12.94 -5.53 -18.47
N PHE A 435 13.31 -4.71 -17.47
CA PHE A 435 12.43 -4.17 -16.45
C PHE A 435 12.52 -2.65 -16.43
N ILE A 436 11.41 -1.97 -16.19
CA ILE A 436 11.39 -0.55 -15.84
C ILE A 436 11.06 -0.44 -14.36
N LEU A 437 11.98 0.15 -13.60
CA LEU A 437 11.81 0.42 -12.19
C LEU A 437 11.76 1.92 -11.94
N ALA A 438 10.84 2.38 -11.10
CA ALA A 438 10.73 3.77 -10.71
C ALA A 438 10.54 3.88 -9.19
N PHE A 439 11.29 4.77 -8.54
CA PHE A 439 11.19 5.00 -7.10
C PHE A 439 10.87 6.46 -6.82
N TYR A 440 9.70 6.71 -6.25
CA TYR A 440 9.27 8.03 -5.85
C TYR A 440 9.63 8.33 -4.37
N VAL A 441 10.31 9.44 -4.15
CA VAL A 441 10.63 9.96 -2.82
C VAL A 441 9.98 11.33 -2.64
N PRO A 442 9.00 11.47 -1.74
CA PRO A 442 8.38 12.76 -1.46
C PRO A 442 9.38 13.71 -0.79
N ASN A 443 9.27 15.00 -1.08
CA ASN A 443 9.97 16.03 -0.31
C ASN A 443 9.08 16.49 0.84
N CYS A 444 9.16 15.77 1.96
CA CYS A 444 8.28 15.92 3.11
C CYS A 444 8.45 17.25 3.86
N GLU A 445 9.58 17.95 3.69
CA GLU A 445 9.89 19.21 4.37
C GLU A 445 9.21 20.41 3.70
N LEU A 446 8.88 20.29 2.41
CA LEU A 446 8.18 21.35 1.69
C LEU A 446 6.80 21.56 2.31
N LYS A 447 6.36 22.82 2.36
CA LYS A 447 5.04 23.18 2.87
C LYS A 447 3.98 23.13 1.77
N LEU A 448 2.77 22.83 2.15
CA LEU A 448 1.59 23.10 1.34
C LEU A 448 1.39 24.63 1.29
N LYS A 449 0.97 25.14 0.15
CA LYS A 449 0.72 26.56 -0.04
C LYS A 449 -0.39 27.05 0.90
N TYR A 450 -0.37 28.33 1.22
CA TYR A 450 -1.47 28.97 1.92
C TYR A 450 -2.66 29.11 0.96
N ASP A 451 -3.63 28.19 1.09
CA ASP A 451 -4.81 28.11 0.22
C ASP A 451 -6.01 27.65 1.08
N ARG A 452 -7.13 28.38 0.98
CA ARG A 452 -8.37 28.04 1.73
C ARG A 452 -8.91 26.67 1.39
N ASP A 453 -8.73 26.22 0.14
CA ASP A 453 -9.17 24.92 -0.32
C ASP A 453 -8.44 23.76 0.37
N LEU A 454 -7.28 24.03 0.97
CA LEU A 454 -6.49 23.02 1.72
C LEU A 454 -6.97 22.86 3.18
N GLY A 455 -7.88 23.72 3.66
CA GLY A 455 -8.44 23.62 5.00
C GLY A 455 -7.36 23.56 6.08
N GLU A 456 -7.43 22.57 6.95
CA GLU A 456 -6.48 22.37 8.05
C GLU A 456 -5.03 22.08 7.58
N PHE A 457 -4.80 21.71 6.34
CA PHE A 457 -3.48 21.41 5.77
C PHE A 457 -2.77 22.63 5.21
N SER A 458 -3.45 23.80 5.13
CA SER A 458 -2.88 25.04 4.63
C SER A 458 -1.62 25.44 5.42
N GLY A 459 -0.48 25.57 4.74
CA GLY A 459 0.81 25.91 5.33
C GLY A 459 1.50 24.80 6.14
N LYS A 460 0.89 23.62 6.30
CA LYS A 460 1.53 22.46 6.94
C LYS A 460 2.55 21.80 6.00
N SER A 461 3.44 21.00 6.56
CA SER A 461 4.40 20.24 5.75
C SER A 461 3.70 19.19 4.87
N PHE A 462 4.29 18.93 3.71
CA PHE A 462 3.78 17.87 2.82
C PHE A 462 3.87 16.50 3.49
N GLY A 463 4.88 16.28 4.33
CA GLY A 463 4.99 15.07 5.14
C GLY A 463 3.84 14.86 6.14
N GLU A 464 3.37 15.94 6.79
CA GLU A 464 2.19 15.88 7.67
C GLU A 464 0.91 15.52 6.89
N TYR A 465 0.76 16.10 5.70
CA TYR A 465 -0.35 15.75 4.81
C TYR A 465 -0.31 14.27 4.40
N LEU A 466 0.84 13.77 3.92
CA LEU A 466 0.99 12.38 3.51
C LEU A 466 0.72 11.39 4.66
N ARG A 467 1.16 11.71 5.89
CA ARG A 467 0.83 10.89 7.07
C ARG A 467 -0.67 10.79 7.32
N LYS A 468 -1.41 11.87 7.16
CA LYS A 468 -2.87 11.85 7.28
C LYS A 468 -3.56 11.12 6.11
N CYS A 469 -2.93 11.10 4.94
CA CYS A 469 -3.39 10.39 3.76
C CYS A 469 -3.04 8.88 3.76
N GLU A 470 -2.17 8.45 4.66
CA GLU A 470 -1.75 7.05 4.77
C GLU A 470 -2.93 6.16 5.14
N LYS A 471 -3.06 5.05 4.43
CA LYS A 471 -4.08 4.03 4.71
C LYS A 471 -3.78 3.31 6.01
N SER A 472 -4.78 2.65 6.57
CA SER A 472 -4.65 1.90 7.83
C SER A 472 -3.68 0.72 7.75
N ASP A 473 -3.49 0.16 6.55
CA ASP A 473 -2.53 -0.92 6.26
C ASP A 473 -1.10 -0.42 6.04
N HIS A 474 -0.89 0.89 6.05
CA HIS A 474 0.39 1.55 5.79
C HIS A 474 1.04 1.20 4.43
N MET A 475 0.22 0.87 3.41
CA MET A 475 0.68 0.42 2.09
C MET A 475 0.47 1.43 0.97
N ASP A 476 -0.32 2.48 1.18
CA ASP A 476 -0.61 3.50 0.15
C ASP A 476 -1.10 4.79 0.80
N TRP A 477 -1.19 5.84 -0.02
CA TRP A 477 -1.81 7.12 0.33
C TRP A 477 -3.09 7.34 -0.47
N ASP A 478 -4.13 7.82 0.22
CA ASP A 478 -5.38 8.30 -0.38
C ASP A 478 -5.66 9.73 0.06
N ASP A 479 -6.11 10.55 -0.90
CA ASP A 479 -6.47 11.94 -0.61
C ASP A 479 -7.54 12.07 0.48
N LYS A 480 -7.41 13.08 1.32
CA LYS A 480 -8.38 13.43 2.36
C LYS A 480 -9.18 14.67 1.94
N SER A 481 -10.41 14.78 2.46
CA SER A 481 -11.24 16.00 2.36
C SER A 481 -11.44 16.51 0.92
N ASN A 482 -11.67 15.62 -0.04
CA ASN A 482 -11.84 15.94 -1.48
C ASN A 482 -10.62 16.63 -2.13
N LEU A 483 -9.47 16.61 -1.47
CA LEU A 483 -8.21 17.05 -2.08
C LEU A 483 -7.75 16.01 -3.11
N THR A 484 -7.09 16.48 -4.16
CA THR A 484 -6.60 15.62 -5.25
C THR A 484 -5.07 15.65 -5.38
N ILE A 485 -4.37 15.89 -4.27
CA ILE A 485 -2.91 16.05 -4.28
C ILE A 485 -2.22 14.72 -4.58
N VAL A 486 -2.60 13.64 -3.87
CA VAL A 486 -2.04 12.30 -4.06
C VAL A 486 -2.43 11.73 -5.44
N SER A 487 -3.70 11.89 -5.84
CA SER A 487 -4.17 11.42 -7.14
C SER A 487 -3.44 12.11 -8.30
N ASN A 488 -3.23 13.43 -8.20
CA ASN A 488 -2.46 14.19 -9.17
C ASN A 488 -0.98 13.79 -9.16
N LEU A 489 -0.40 13.53 -7.99
CA LEU A 489 0.97 13.04 -7.85
C LEU A 489 1.17 11.75 -8.65
N LYS A 490 0.30 10.75 -8.45
CA LYS A 490 0.35 9.47 -9.16
C LYS A 490 0.33 9.66 -10.68
N SER A 491 -0.58 10.50 -11.19
CA SER A 491 -0.68 10.82 -12.62
C SER A 491 0.53 11.59 -13.16
N GLN A 492 1.04 12.56 -12.40
CA GLN A 492 2.21 13.35 -12.81
C GLN A 492 3.50 12.51 -12.85
N LEU A 493 3.65 11.56 -11.91
CA LEU A 493 4.76 10.62 -11.91
C LEU A 493 4.80 9.84 -13.24
N ILE A 494 3.70 9.19 -13.61
CA ILE A 494 3.57 8.42 -14.85
C ILE A 494 3.88 9.29 -16.07
N THR A 495 3.28 10.49 -16.13
CA THR A 495 3.48 11.41 -17.25
C THR A 495 4.95 11.82 -17.39
N LYS A 496 5.65 12.10 -16.28
CA LYS A 496 7.05 12.55 -16.31
C LYS A 496 8.00 11.42 -16.66
N VAL A 497 7.82 10.23 -16.09
CA VAL A 497 8.66 9.07 -16.44
C VAL A 497 8.47 8.71 -17.92
N ASN A 498 7.22 8.63 -18.40
CA ASN A 498 6.96 8.33 -19.82
C ASN A 498 7.53 9.35 -20.78
N SER A 499 7.51 10.64 -20.45
CA SER A 499 8.08 11.67 -21.33
C SER A 499 9.58 11.47 -21.52
N ARG A 500 10.28 11.06 -20.47
CA ARG A 500 11.72 10.78 -20.52
C ARG A 500 12.04 9.47 -21.24
N LEU A 501 11.34 8.39 -20.92
CA LEU A 501 11.51 7.11 -21.61
C LEU A 501 11.25 7.21 -23.14
N LYS A 502 10.33 8.09 -23.56
CA LYS A 502 10.10 8.38 -24.98
C LYS A 502 11.25 9.17 -25.62
N GLU A 503 11.84 10.12 -24.88
CA GLU A 503 13.00 10.88 -25.36
C GLU A 503 14.22 9.96 -25.58
N GLU A 504 14.43 8.96 -24.72
CA GLU A 504 15.51 7.96 -24.84
C GLU A 504 15.35 7.06 -26.08
N ASN A 505 14.13 6.67 -26.43
CA ASN A 505 13.85 5.83 -27.61
C ASN A 505 13.96 6.59 -28.94
N GLN A 506 14.01 7.91 -28.91
CA GLN A 506 14.32 8.71 -30.09
C GLN A 506 15.83 8.73 -30.31
N LEU A 507 16.35 7.75 -31.07
CA LEU A 507 17.67 7.88 -31.68
C LEU A 507 17.82 9.30 -32.27
N PRO A 508 18.98 9.95 -32.22
CA PRO A 508 19.18 11.28 -32.79
C PRO A 508 18.97 11.24 -34.29
N VAL A 509 17.72 11.32 -34.71
CA VAL A 509 17.39 11.77 -36.06
C VAL A 509 17.93 13.19 -36.12
N ALA A 510 18.94 13.39 -36.96
CA ALA A 510 19.73 14.59 -37.05
C ALA A 510 18.84 15.84 -36.84
N ALA A 511 19.32 16.78 -36.04
CA ALA A 511 18.60 17.98 -35.58
C ALA A 511 17.97 18.85 -36.70
N THR A 512 18.19 18.50 -37.94
CA THR A 512 17.64 19.08 -39.18
C THR A 512 16.18 18.67 -39.44
N THR A 513 15.75 17.43 -39.09
CA THR A 513 14.39 16.95 -39.40
C THR A 513 13.35 17.42 -38.36
N SER A 514 13.70 17.59 -37.10
CA SER A 514 12.79 18.09 -36.09
C SER A 514 12.42 19.58 -36.28
N ARG A 515 13.39 20.38 -36.77
CA ARG A 515 13.14 21.77 -37.17
C ARG A 515 12.30 21.87 -38.44
N LEU A 516 12.41 20.91 -39.37
CA LEU A 516 11.59 20.85 -40.57
C LEU A 516 10.16 20.41 -40.24
N SER A 517 9.95 19.39 -39.41
CA SER A 517 8.60 18.95 -38.99
C SER A 517 7.90 20.02 -38.17
N SER A 518 8.58 20.75 -37.28
CA SER A 518 7.96 21.83 -36.52
C SER A 518 7.61 23.03 -37.39
N LYS A 519 8.39 23.31 -38.45
CA LYS A 519 8.08 24.35 -39.44
C LYS A 519 6.95 23.92 -40.38
N LEU A 520 6.96 22.69 -40.86
CA LEU A 520 5.88 22.10 -41.69
C LEU A 520 4.55 21.99 -40.89
N GLY A 521 4.60 21.57 -39.63
CA GLY A 521 3.44 21.53 -38.74
C GLY A 521 2.82 22.93 -38.52
N LYS A 522 3.63 23.97 -38.43
CA LYS A 522 3.13 25.37 -38.36
C LYS A 522 2.53 25.89 -39.66
N CYS A 523 2.94 25.35 -40.80
CA CYS A 523 2.43 25.76 -42.11
C CYS A 523 1.23 24.93 -42.57
N LEU A 524 1.11 23.67 -42.14
CA LEU A 524 0.07 22.73 -42.61
C LEU A 524 -1.08 22.54 -41.60
N LEU A 525 -0.89 22.88 -40.33
CA LEU A 525 -1.97 22.85 -39.34
C LEU A 525 -2.71 24.20 -39.36
N PRO A 526 -4.06 24.21 -39.39
CA PRO A 526 -4.82 25.44 -39.27
C PRO A 526 -4.50 26.16 -37.97
N GLN A 527 -4.48 27.48 -37.99
CA GLN A 527 -4.17 28.33 -36.84
C GLN A 527 -5.02 27.94 -35.61
N ARG A 528 -4.40 27.95 -34.42
CA ARG A 528 -5.11 27.71 -33.16
C ARG A 528 -6.36 28.60 -33.07
N GLY A 529 -7.52 27.97 -33.12
CA GLY A 529 -8.81 28.68 -33.06
C GLY A 529 -9.72 28.44 -34.26
N TYR A 530 -9.29 27.79 -35.34
CA TYR A 530 -10.13 27.46 -36.47
C TYR A 530 -11.12 26.36 -36.07
N GLY A 531 -12.42 26.69 -36.05
CA GLY A 531 -13.48 25.75 -35.68
C GLY A 531 -14.06 25.92 -34.25
N LYS A 532 -13.69 26.98 -33.52
CA LYS A 532 -14.42 27.34 -32.30
C LYS A 532 -15.68 28.10 -32.64
N THR A 533 -16.81 27.42 -32.71
CA THR A 533 -18.11 28.02 -32.47
C THR A 533 -18.23 28.36 -30.98
N SER A 534 -18.49 29.60 -30.68
CA SER A 534 -18.77 30.13 -29.35
C SER A 534 -19.95 29.41 -28.71
N GLY A 535 -19.72 28.65 -27.66
CA GLY A 535 -20.74 27.99 -26.85
C GLY A 535 -20.14 27.42 -25.56
N GLY A 536 -20.37 28.11 -24.46
CA GLY A 536 -20.41 27.80 -23.06
C GLY A 536 -19.55 26.65 -22.52
N GLY A 537 -18.61 26.98 -21.67
CA GLY A 537 -17.80 26.03 -20.93
C GLY A 537 -18.62 25.10 -20.05
N VAL A 538 -18.26 23.83 -20.05
CA VAL A 538 -18.57 22.89 -18.99
C VAL A 538 -17.29 22.13 -18.66
N ASN A 539 -16.87 22.25 -17.42
CA ASN A 539 -15.77 21.49 -16.83
C ASN A 539 -16.14 19.99 -16.86
N GLY A 540 -15.41 19.22 -17.62
CA GLY A 540 -15.50 17.76 -17.62
C GLY A 540 -14.48 17.15 -16.66
N SER A 541 -14.92 16.67 -15.52
CA SER A 541 -14.17 15.73 -14.70
C SER A 541 -14.42 14.32 -15.22
N GLY A 542 -13.37 13.61 -15.62
CA GLY A 542 -13.45 12.21 -16.00
C GLY A 542 -13.78 11.33 -14.79
N GLY A 543 -14.94 10.69 -14.82
CA GLY A 543 -15.35 9.65 -13.89
C GLY A 543 -16.03 8.55 -14.69
N SER A 544 -15.70 7.30 -14.40
CA SER A 544 -16.32 6.10 -14.94
C SER A 544 -17.78 6.00 -14.47
N GLY A 545 -18.69 6.57 -15.23
CA GLY A 545 -20.12 6.61 -14.99
C GLY A 545 -20.66 7.90 -15.59
N GLY A 546 -21.23 7.84 -16.81
CA GLY A 546 -21.84 8.98 -17.45
C GLY A 546 -23.20 9.26 -16.84
N GLY A 547 -23.37 10.38 -16.15
CA GLY A 547 -24.67 10.89 -15.76
C GLY A 547 -24.84 12.31 -16.32
N GLY A 548 -26.01 12.63 -16.88
CA GLY A 548 -26.30 13.95 -17.40
C GLY A 548 -27.66 14.43 -16.96
N LYS A 549 -27.80 15.75 -16.85
CA LYS A 549 -29.05 16.38 -16.55
C LYS A 549 -29.26 17.50 -17.54
N THR A 550 -30.32 17.39 -18.35
CA THR A 550 -30.86 18.48 -19.16
C THR A 550 -32.23 18.84 -18.64
N ASP A 551 -32.81 19.95 -19.08
CA ASP A 551 -34.08 20.43 -18.52
C ASP A 551 -35.22 19.39 -18.57
N ASN A 552 -35.15 18.40 -19.46
CA ASN A 552 -36.20 17.41 -19.69
C ASN A 552 -35.72 15.94 -19.69
N LEU A 553 -34.45 15.68 -19.42
CA LEU A 553 -33.89 14.32 -19.33
C LEU A 553 -32.81 14.25 -18.25
N GLU A 554 -32.95 13.28 -17.35
CA GLU A 554 -31.88 12.85 -16.45
C GLU A 554 -31.49 11.44 -16.84
N PHE A 555 -30.18 11.16 -16.94
CA PHE A 555 -29.72 9.82 -17.25
C PHE A 555 -28.52 9.44 -16.42
N VAL A 556 -28.41 8.14 -16.11
CA VAL A 556 -27.28 7.51 -15.44
C VAL A 556 -26.89 6.29 -16.24
N LEU A 557 -25.61 6.18 -16.57
CA LEU A 557 -25.01 5.04 -17.24
C LEU A 557 -23.98 4.44 -16.30
N THR A 558 -24.15 3.17 -15.96
CA THR A 558 -23.26 2.45 -15.02
C THR A 558 -22.56 1.32 -15.76
N PRO A 559 -21.30 1.50 -16.17
CA PRO A 559 -20.54 0.44 -16.82
C PRO A 559 -20.05 -0.60 -15.82
N ARG A 560 -20.09 -1.87 -16.21
CA ARG A 560 -19.52 -3.02 -15.51
C ARG A 560 -18.62 -3.78 -16.47
N ILE A 561 -17.33 -3.79 -16.19
CA ILE A 561 -16.34 -4.49 -17.02
C ILE A 561 -16.34 -5.96 -16.66
N LYS A 562 -16.53 -6.84 -17.66
CA LYS A 562 -16.36 -8.29 -17.59
C LYS A 562 -15.12 -8.73 -18.38
N SER A 563 -14.78 -10.02 -18.31
CA SER A 563 -13.59 -10.57 -18.98
C SER A 563 -13.54 -10.27 -20.49
N ASP A 564 -14.70 -10.32 -21.17
CA ASP A 564 -14.76 -10.25 -22.63
C ASP A 564 -15.65 -9.13 -23.18
N CYS A 565 -16.40 -8.45 -22.32
CA CYS A 565 -17.33 -7.40 -22.70
C CYS A 565 -17.50 -6.36 -21.59
N MET A 566 -18.19 -5.28 -21.89
CA MET A 566 -18.62 -4.27 -20.92
C MET A 566 -20.16 -4.24 -20.92
N GLU A 567 -20.76 -4.48 -19.77
CA GLU A 567 -22.19 -4.26 -19.57
C GLU A 567 -22.42 -2.82 -19.11
N ILE A 568 -23.36 -2.13 -19.71
CA ILE A 568 -23.75 -0.78 -19.32
C ILE A 568 -25.22 -0.81 -18.90
N ASP A 569 -25.46 -0.68 -17.60
CA ASP A 569 -26.82 -0.45 -17.10
C ASP A 569 -27.17 1.01 -17.33
N PHE A 570 -28.28 1.28 -17.98
CA PHE A 570 -28.76 2.64 -18.19
C PHE A 570 -30.10 2.89 -17.48
N VAL A 571 -30.22 4.09 -16.92
CA VAL A 571 -31.47 4.60 -16.32
C VAL A 571 -31.71 5.96 -16.91
N LEU A 572 -32.84 6.12 -17.60
CA LEU A 572 -33.25 7.34 -18.31
C LEU A 572 -34.56 7.84 -17.71
N LYS A 573 -34.58 9.05 -17.14
CA LYS A 573 -35.77 9.70 -16.61
C LYS A 573 -36.22 10.79 -17.55
N PHE A 574 -37.31 10.52 -18.28
CA PHE A 574 -37.94 11.47 -19.17
C PHE A 574 -38.88 12.37 -18.37
N LYS A 575 -38.72 13.67 -18.49
CA LYS A 575 -39.53 14.69 -17.82
C LYS A 575 -40.30 15.53 -18.84
N ASN A 576 -41.39 16.07 -18.41
CA ASN A 576 -42.28 16.90 -19.25
C ASN A 576 -42.79 16.14 -20.50
N LEU A 577 -42.69 16.74 -21.66
CA LEU A 577 -43.18 16.19 -22.95
C LEU A 577 -42.06 15.45 -23.73
N ARG A 578 -40.91 15.29 -23.17
CA ARG A 578 -39.82 14.59 -23.87
C ARG A 578 -40.08 13.10 -23.94
N LYS A 579 -40.03 12.53 -25.13
CA LYS A 579 -40.34 11.13 -25.43
C LYS A 579 -39.18 10.35 -26.00
N SER A 580 -38.08 11.01 -26.38
CA SER A 580 -36.95 10.34 -27.01
C SER A 580 -35.61 10.90 -26.56
N ALA A 581 -34.60 10.03 -26.59
CA ALA A 581 -33.20 10.37 -26.38
C ALA A 581 -32.31 9.47 -27.23
N ALA A 582 -31.22 10.01 -27.76
CA ALA A 582 -30.25 9.26 -28.52
C ALA A 582 -28.87 9.37 -27.86
N PHE A 583 -28.14 8.26 -27.83
CA PHE A 583 -26.83 8.13 -27.21
C PHE A 583 -25.84 7.58 -28.22
N GLY A 584 -24.73 8.29 -28.44
CA GLY A 584 -23.63 7.85 -29.27
C GLY A 584 -22.55 7.16 -28.44
N ILE A 585 -21.89 6.19 -29.05
CA ILE A 585 -20.70 5.55 -28.51
C ILE A 585 -19.48 6.22 -29.13
N PHE A 586 -18.52 6.58 -28.27
CA PHE A 586 -17.33 7.30 -28.66
C PHE A 586 -16.10 6.54 -28.15
N ILE A 587 -15.02 6.61 -28.88
CA ILE A 587 -13.71 6.13 -28.49
C ILE A 587 -12.84 7.34 -28.10
N GLU A 588 -12.16 7.25 -26.98
CA GLU A 588 -11.14 8.21 -26.57
C GLU A 588 -9.85 7.96 -27.33
N THR A 589 -9.37 8.94 -28.09
CA THR A 589 -8.11 8.92 -28.82
C THR A 589 -7.17 10.01 -28.30
N GLU A 590 -5.90 9.97 -28.67
CA GLU A 590 -4.92 11.00 -28.30
C GLU A 590 -5.30 12.40 -28.82
N THR A 591 -6.04 12.47 -29.90
CA THR A 591 -6.47 13.73 -30.54
C THR A 591 -7.84 14.21 -30.07
N GLY A 592 -8.59 13.40 -29.32
CA GLY A 592 -9.92 13.70 -28.83
C GLY A 592 -10.85 12.49 -28.87
N VAL A 593 -12.15 12.74 -28.85
CA VAL A 593 -13.16 11.70 -28.80
C VAL A 593 -13.72 11.54 -30.22
N MET A 594 -13.77 10.31 -30.75
CA MET A 594 -14.28 9.98 -32.08
C MET A 594 -15.52 9.09 -31.99
N ASP A 595 -16.57 9.42 -32.77
CA ASP A 595 -17.70 8.54 -33.04
C ASP A 595 -17.44 7.66 -34.27
N ALA A 596 -18.36 6.78 -34.59
CA ALA A 596 -18.24 5.87 -35.74
C ALA A 596 -18.07 6.59 -37.07
N ASP A 597 -18.78 7.71 -37.29
CA ASP A 597 -18.68 8.50 -38.52
C ASP A 597 -17.32 9.18 -38.68
N ALA A 598 -16.80 9.74 -37.58
CA ALA A 598 -15.47 10.35 -37.55
C ALA A 598 -14.37 9.31 -37.72
N TRP A 599 -14.54 8.13 -37.15
CA TRP A 599 -13.62 7.01 -37.30
C TRP A 599 -13.53 6.53 -38.75
N GLU A 600 -14.69 6.27 -39.37
CA GLU A 600 -14.75 5.86 -40.78
C GLU A 600 -14.12 6.90 -41.71
N SER A 601 -14.38 8.19 -41.47
CA SER A 601 -13.85 9.27 -42.28
C SER A 601 -12.36 9.50 -42.15
N ASN A 602 -11.79 9.32 -40.95
CA ASN A 602 -10.40 9.65 -40.67
C ASN A 602 -9.47 8.45 -40.78
N ILE A 603 -9.94 7.24 -40.45
CA ILE A 603 -9.11 6.01 -40.36
C ILE A 603 -9.43 5.04 -41.49
N ASN A 604 -10.62 5.14 -42.06
CA ASN A 604 -11.14 4.27 -43.15
C ASN A 604 -11.14 2.79 -42.81
N ASP A 605 -11.39 2.46 -41.54
CA ASP A 605 -11.45 1.09 -41.00
C ASP A 605 -12.74 0.88 -40.19
N THR A 606 -13.05 -0.37 -39.86
CA THR A 606 -14.21 -0.74 -39.07
C THR A 606 -14.11 -0.12 -37.67
N PHE A 607 -15.23 0.47 -37.20
CA PHE A 607 -15.29 1.04 -35.85
C PHE A 607 -15.12 -0.06 -34.82
N PRO A 608 -14.14 0.03 -33.91
CA PRO A 608 -13.72 -1.10 -33.06
C PRO A 608 -14.63 -1.35 -31.87
N VAL A 609 -15.93 -0.95 -31.97
CA VAL A 609 -16.93 -1.16 -30.91
C VAL A 609 -18.15 -1.85 -31.50
N ILE A 610 -18.56 -2.94 -30.84
CA ILE A 610 -19.74 -3.74 -31.21
C ILE A 610 -20.72 -3.73 -30.04
N ILE A 611 -21.99 -3.39 -30.31
CA ILE A 611 -23.07 -3.63 -29.34
C ILE A 611 -23.60 -5.03 -29.63
N ASP A 612 -23.34 -5.96 -28.70
CA ASP A 612 -23.76 -7.36 -28.87
C ASP A 612 -25.25 -7.53 -28.62
N CYS A 613 -25.79 -6.88 -27.59
CA CYS A 613 -27.22 -6.94 -27.29
C CYS A 613 -27.67 -5.76 -26.41
N ILE A 614 -28.95 -5.51 -26.39
CA ILE A 614 -29.66 -4.66 -25.41
C ILE A 614 -30.73 -5.55 -24.78
N ASP A 615 -30.70 -5.71 -23.48
CA ASP A 615 -31.59 -6.58 -22.73
C ASP A 615 -32.20 -5.88 -21.50
N SER A 616 -33.13 -6.57 -20.85
CA SER A 616 -33.71 -6.15 -19.58
C SER A 616 -34.32 -4.74 -19.60
N VAL A 617 -34.96 -4.34 -20.71
CA VAL A 617 -35.60 -3.04 -20.80
C VAL A 617 -36.92 -3.04 -20.03
N SER A 618 -37.07 -2.11 -19.10
CA SER A 618 -38.28 -1.91 -18.30
C SER A 618 -38.67 -0.43 -18.29
N THR A 619 -39.96 -0.14 -18.20
CA THR A 619 -40.52 1.20 -18.12
C THR A 619 -41.35 1.38 -16.86
N HIS A 620 -41.05 2.41 -16.08
CA HIS A 620 -41.75 2.79 -14.87
C HIS A 620 -42.39 4.18 -15.05
N SER A 621 -43.69 4.31 -14.77
CA SER A 621 -44.37 5.61 -14.83
C SER A 621 -44.13 6.39 -13.54
N LEU A 622 -43.56 7.58 -13.65
CA LEU A 622 -43.31 8.48 -12.53
C LEU A 622 -44.60 9.13 -11.96
N ASN A 623 -45.72 9.03 -12.70
CA ASN A 623 -46.98 9.66 -12.31
C ASN A 623 -47.95 8.72 -11.58
N THR A 624 -47.81 7.39 -11.69
CA THR A 624 -48.82 6.43 -11.23
C THR A 624 -48.28 5.35 -10.29
N ASP A 625 -46.99 5.37 -9.98
CA ASP A 625 -46.31 4.39 -9.13
C ASP A 625 -46.57 2.91 -9.53
N LYS A 626 -46.85 2.66 -10.79
CA LYS A 626 -47.02 1.32 -11.36
C LYS A 626 -45.77 0.91 -12.13
N ASP A 627 -45.19 -0.21 -11.68
CA ASP A 627 -44.16 -0.93 -12.43
C ASP A 627 -44.81 -1.67 -13.60
N LEU A 628 -44.44 -1.25 -14.78
CA LEU A 628 -44.77 -1.96 -16.03
C LEU A 628 -43.52 -2.73 -16.45
N GLN A 629 -43.29 -3.85 -15.75
CA GLN A 629 -42.17 -4.72 -16.07
C GLN A 629 -42.49 -5.59 -17.28
N ILE A 630 -41.74 -5.39 -18.35
CA ILE A 630 -41.62 -6.37 -19.43
C ILE A 630 -40.13 -6.67 -19.60
N THR A 631 -39.76 -7.89 -19.28
CA THR A 631 -38.40 -8.40 -19.55
C THR A 631 -38.39 -8.93 -20.96
N VAL A 632 -37.63 -8.31 -21.84
CA VAL A 632 -37.38 -8.81 -23.21
C VAL A 632 -36.01 -9.48 -23.18
N ASP A 633 -36.00 -10.79 -23.40
CA ASP A 633 -34.77 -11.60 -23.50
C ASP A 633 -34.27 -11.53 -24.96
N CYS A 634 -33.20 -10.76 -25.19
CA CYS A 634 -32.58 -10.64 -26.51
C CYS A 634 -31.42 -11.61 -26.65
N THR A 635 -31.70 -12.87 -26.98
CA THR A 635 -30.67 -13.88 -27.25
C THR A 635 -30.18 -13.91 -28.71
N GLN A 636 -30.71 -13.06 -29.58
CA GLN A 636 -30.24 -12.93 -30.96
C GLN A 636 -30.15 -11.44 -31.34
N MET A 637 -29.19 -11.12 -32.23
CA MET A 637 -28.97 -9.78 -32.80
C MET A 637 -30.25 -9.18 -33.37
N ASN A 638 -31.09 -8.61 -32.52
CA ASN A 638 -32.24 -7.84 -32.91
C ASN A 638 -31.86 -6.37 -32.77
N PRO A 639 -31.80 -5.60 -33.89
CA PRO A 639 -31.40 -4.19 -33.85
C PRO A 639 -32.39 -3.30 -33.10
N GLU A 640 -33.53 -3.86 -32.72
CA GLU A 640 -34.61 -3.12 -32.05
C GLU A 640 -35.26 -3.96 -30.95
N VAL A 641 -35.36 -3.39 -29.76
CA VAL A 641 -36.05 -4.00 -28.62
C VAL A 641 -37.25 -3.14 -28.28
N ASN A 642 -38.42 -3.73 -28.39
CA ASN A 642 -39.69 -3.06 -28.10
C ASN A 642 -40.33 -3.61 -26.84
N SER A 643 -40.79 -2.71 -25.96
CA SER A 643 -41.80 -2.98 -24.94
C SER A 643 -43.09 -2.30 -25.31
N ASP A 644 -44.22 -2.61 -24.62
CA ASP A 644 -45.52 -1.98 -24.86
C ASP A 644 -45.49 -0.45 -24.74
N TYR A 645 -44.45 0.11 -24.12
CA TYR A 645 -44.32 1.53 -23.78
C TYR A 645 -43.02 2.17 -24.22
N SER A 646 -42.00 1.40 -24.52
CA SER A 646 -40.70 1.90 -24.90
C SER A 646 -40.07 1.07 -26.02
N CYS A 647 -39.37 1.75 -26.90
CA CYS A 647 -38.60 1.16 -27.99
C CYS A 647 -37.13 1.58 -27.83
N VAL A 648 -36.23 0.62 -27.86
CA VAL A 648 -34.77 0.85 -27.89
C VAL A 648 -34.26 0.35 -29.22
N LYS A 649 -33.60 1.22 -30.00
CA LYS A 649 -33.13 0.94 -31.35
C LYS A 649 -31.66 1.29 -31.47
N LEU A 650 -30.90 0.42 -32.14
CA LEU A 650 -29.51 0.71 -32.49
C LEU A 650 -29.46 1.80 -33.60
N LEU A 651 -28.48 2.68 -33.48
CA LEU A 651 -28.19 3.72 -34.45
C LEU A 651 -26.98 3.29 -35.29
N GLU A 652 -27.15 3.34 -36.60
CA GLU A 652 -26.07 3.06 -37.55
C GLU A 652 -25.28 4.33 -37.89
N SER A 653 -24.02 4.15 -38.30
CA SER A 653 -23.23 5.22 -38.91
C SER A 653 -23.84 5.65 -40.24
N LYS A 654 -23.48 6.84 -40.76
CA LYS A 654 -23.97 7.36 -42.02
C LYS A 654 -23.71 6.41 -43.20
N SER A 655 -22.69 5.61 -43.12
CA SER A 655 -22.36 4.59 -44.15
C SER A 655 -23.20 3.34 -44.02
N GLY A 656 -23.89 3.12 -42.89
CA GLY A 656 -24.58 1.87 -42.54
C GLY A 656 -23.68 0.71 -42.24
N LYS A 657 -22.34 0.93 -42.06
CA LYS A 657 -21.35 -0.13 -41.88
C LYS A 657 -21.12 -0.47 -40.42
N ASN A 658 -21.32 0.49 -39.54
CA ASN A 658 -21.01 0.36 -38.11
C ASN A 658 -22.20 0.82 -37.25
N ILE A 659 -22.26 0.31 -36.02
CA ILE A 659 -23.22 0.79 -35.02
C ILE A 659 -22.60 1.97 -34.30
N ALA A 660 -23.31 3.13 -34.37
CA ALA A 660 -22.86 4.40 -33.81
C ALA A 660 -23.37 4.65 -32.38
N GLY A 661 -24.41 3.92 -31.97
CA GLY A 661 -25.05 4.16 -30.68
C GLY A 661 -26.42 3.51 -30.55
N PHE A 662 -27.28 4.08 -29.71
CA PHE A 662 -28.65 3.64 -29.53
C PHE A 662 -29.60 4.82 -29.27
N SER A 663 -30.87 4.65 -29.61
CA SER A 663 -31.92 5.59 -29.26
C SER A 663 -32.99 4.91 -28.42
N VAL A 664 -33.59 5.68 -27.53
CA VAL A 664 -34.74 5.25 -26.71
C VAL A 664 -35.91 6.16 -27.01
N TYR A 665 -37.01 5.59 -27.39
CA TYR A 665 -38.30 6.26 -27.51
C TYR A 665 -39.27 5.72 -26.46
N ASN A 666 -40.04 6.58 -25.81
CA ASN A 666 -41.01 6.22 -24.79
C ASN A 666 -42.36 6.88 -25.07
N GLU A 667 -43.42 6.10 -25.06
CA GLU A 667 -44.79 6.61 -25.32
C GLU A 667 -45.40 7.34 -24.13
N ILE A 668 -44.95 7.00 -22.91
CA ILE A 668 -45.46 7.57 -21.66
C ILE A 668 -44.70 8.83 -21.30
N THR A 669 -45.37 9.92 -20.99
CA THR A 669 -44.78 11.14 -20.45
C THR A 669 -44.40 10.95 -18.98
N ASN A 670 -43.30 11.53 -18.50
CA ASN A 670 -42.80 11.39 -17.16
C ASN A 670 -42.55 9.90 -16.77
N ALA A 671 -41.65 9.25 -17.49
CA ALA A 671 -41.31 7.85 -17.29
C ALA A 671 -39.80 7.65 -17.02
N GLU A 672 -39.52 6.60 -16.32
CA GLU A 672 -38.15 6.08 -16.15
C GLU A 672 -38.00 4.78 -16.95
N VAL A 673 -37.05 4.78 -17.88
CA VAL A 673 -36.67 3.60 -18.67
C VAL A 673 -35.35 3.07 -18.15
N ARG A 674 -35.33 1.79 -17.81
CA ARG A 674 -34.12 1.08 -17.39
C ARG A 674 -33.82 -0.03 -18.38
N GLY A 675 -32.53 -0.26 -18.62
CA GLY A 675 -32.10 -1.35 -19.46
C GLY A 675 -30.63 -1.65 -19.29
N ARG A 676 -30.19 -2.71 -19.94
CA ARG A 676 -28.79 -3.14 -19.98
C ARG A 676 -28.35 -3.31 -21.43
N MET A 677 -27.15 -2.82 -21.71
CA MET A 677 -26.49 -2.98 -22.99
C MET A 677 -25.16 -3.69 -22.81
N THR A 678 -24.90 -4.68 -23.64
CA THR A 678 -23.60 -5.37 -23.69
C THR A 678 -22.79 -4.87 -24.87
N VAL A 679 -21.60 -4.36 -24.58
CA VAL A 679 -20.68 -3.75 -25.53
C VAL A 679 -19.38 -4.51 -25.52
N ARG A 680 -18.85 -4.83 -26.70
CA ARG A 680 -17.55 -5.44 -26.89
C ARG A 680 -16.64 -4.57 -27.74
N THR A 681 -15.39 -4.43 -27.35
CA THR A 681 -14.36 -3.77 -28.17
C THR A 681 -13.53 -4.83 -28.88
N ILE A 682 -13.18 -4.57 -30.13
CA ILE A 682 -12.32 -5.47 -30.94
C ILE A 682 -10.91 -5.52 -30.33
N ASP A 683 -10.43 -4.42 -29.75
CA ASP A 683 -9.18 -4.36 -28.98
C ASP A 683 -9.47 -3.75 -27.60
N ARG A 684 -9.04 -4.42 -26.53
CA ARG A 684 -9.20 -3.97 -25.12
C ARG A 684 -8.50 -2.64 -24.79
N LYS A 685 -7.67 -2.12 -25.70
CA LYS A 685 -7.01 -0.83 -25.56
C LYS A 685 -7.92 0.36 -25.78
N TYR A 686 -9.06 0.17 -26.43
CA TYR A 686 -10.00 1.24 -26.68
C TYR A 686 -10.90 1.50 -25.48
N VAL A 687 -10.87 2.74 -25.00
CA VAL A 687 -11.77 3.20 -23.94
C VAL A 687 -13.01 3.79 -24.59
N CYS A 688 -14.17 3.18 -24.30
CA CYS A 688 -15.45 3.64 -24.82
C CYS A 688 -16.13 4.58 -23.82
N THR A 689 -16.74 5.64 -24.33
CA THR A 689 -17.64 6.51 -23.58
C THR A 689 -18.98 6.61 -24.29
N VAL A 690 -20.05 6.76 -23.52
CA VAL A 690 -21.41 6.94 -24.07
C VAL A 690 -21.92 8.35 -23.73
N LYS A 691 -22.38 9.10 -24.71
CA LYS A 691 -22.86 10.48 -24.53
C LYS A 691 -24.17 10.68 -25.25
N GLU A 692 -25.02 11.56 -24.71
CA GLU A 692 -26.22 11.99 -25.39
C GLU A 692 -25.87 12.74 -26.68
N ILE A 693 -26.54 12.38 -27.80
CA ILE A 693 -26.42 13.05 -29.08
C ILE A 693 -27.60 14.01 -29.20
N LYS A 694 -27.32 15.31 -29.35
CA LYS A 694 -28.33 16.32 -29.68
C LYS A 694 -28.53 16.32 -31.20
N ASN A 695 -29.66 15.89 -31.70
CA ASN A 695 -30.05 15.77 -33.11
C ASN A 695 -29.74 14.40 -33.77
N ALA A 696 -30.42 13.35 -33.32
CA ALA A 696 -30.66 12.15 -34.11
C ALA A 696 -32.15 12.03 -34.39
#